data_b9c69c316ce90fe64922abd66851beb4
#
_entry.id   b9c69c316ce90fe64922abd66851beb4
#
_cell.length_a   1.000
_cell.length_b   1.000
_cell.length_c   1.000
_cell.angle_alpha   90.00
_cell.angle_beta   90.00
_cell.angle_gamma   90.00
#
_symmetry.space_group_name_H-M   'P 1'
#
loop_
_entity.id
_entity.type
_entity.pdbx_description
1 polymer ?
#
loop_
_entity_poly.entity_id
_entity_poly.type
_entity_poly.pdbx_seq_one_letter_code
_entity_poly.pdbx_strand_id
1 'polypeptide(L)'
;MMDAAKQTYCFGPSLTDGDATMSAILGGKGANLAEMSRLGLPVPPGFTIPTYICNSFLADQSTKKNVLPEAVKLAVSEAMGSLKEQLTLATEFPLLVSVRSGSRASMPGMMDTVLNLGLNDETVEALAAATQNPRFAWDSYRRFLQMYSDVVLDVPHDYFEEILDNYKLEQVLTADGDLQADDWREVCVRFKALIAEETQDGFPMVPEQQLFGAIEAVFKSWNNTRAETYRRLHNIPDEWGTAVTVQAMVFGNLGDSSATGVAFTRNPSTGEAHLYGEFLVNAQGEDVVAGIRTPHYLSRLARETAMDVNLSLEEIMPSVYGQFVDLSAKLEDHFQDMQDIEFTIQDGKLYLLQTRAGKRTTKAAIKIAVDFVAEGRIDKNQALMRIDPLALNQLLHPTIDPSFQAHVLTQGLPASPGAASGKVVFTADAAETAKADGEDVILLRMETSPEDIHGMYAAKGVLTSRGGMTSHAAVVARGLGRACVSGANAIRIDAERKVAQIGTQEIKAGDMLTIDGSTGRVILGAVPTIEAELSGDFNTMMGWADGARRLGVRANAESVDDAKQAIKLGADGIGLCRTEHMFFEPTRIGLVRRMILAKTKATRQRILDELRPLQTADFLSLFGAMPGLPITIRLLDPPLHEFLPQPYDDISDLAETLEFEVVELRSRLIALHEANPMLGHR
;
A
#
# COMPACT_ATOMS: atom_id res chain seq x y z
N MET A 1 2.46 10.64 -45.17
CA MET A 1 3.22 9.40 -44.95
C MET A 1 3.46 9.36 -43.44
N MET A 2 2.78 8.46 -42.73
CA MET A 2 3.12 8.19 -41.33
C MET A 2 4.54 7.61 -41.36
N ASP A 3 5.52 8.28 -40.71
CA ASP A 3 6.81 7.68 -40.43
C ASP A 3 6.56 6.30 -39.80
N ALA A 4 7.20 5.27 -40.35
CA ALA A 4 7.07 3.92 -39.81
C ALA A 4 7.49 4.00 -38.34
N ALA A 5 6.54 3.73 -37.42
CA ALA A 5 6.80 3.84 -36.00
C ALA A 5 8.02 2.99 -35.61
N LYS A 6 8.97 3.56 -34.89
CA LYS A 6 10.24 2.94 -34.50
C LYS A 6 9.97 1.67 -33.67
N GLN A 7 10.48 0.52 -34.08
CA GLN A 7 10.17 -0.79 -33.48
C GLN A 7 11.00 -1.07 -32.22
N THR A 8 12.19 -0.47 -32.08
CA THR A 8 13.11 -0.66 -30.95
C THR A 8 13.74 0.67 -30.55
N TYR A 9 13.97 0.88 -29.26
CA TYR A 9 14.64 2.05 -28.70
C TYR A 9 15.85 1.63 -27.89
N CYS A 10 17.04 1.93 -28.35
CA CYS A 10 18.29 1.58 -27.69
C CYS A 10 18.56 2.49 -26.48
N PHE A 11 19.25 1.93 -25.49
CA PHE A 11 19.83 2.66 -24.35
C PHE A 11 21.20 2.08 -23.99
N GLY A 12 22.10 2.95 -23.57
CA GLY A 12 23.46 2.57 -23.22
C GLY A 12 24.44 3.73 -23.36
N PRO A 13 25.73 3.49 -23.14
CA PRO A 13 26.73 4.55 -23.05
C PRO A 13 26.98 5.29 -24.38
N SER A 14 26.80 4.62 -25.52
CA SER A 14 27.12 5.19 -26.87
C SER A 14 25.86 5.57 -27.66
N LEU A 15 24.70 5.00 -27.35
CA LEU A 15 23.46 5.24 -28.07
C LEU A 15 22.26 5.17 -27.11
N THR A 16 21.48 6.24 -27.05
CA THR A 16 20.24 6.29 -26.27
C THR A 16 19.15 7.06 -27.04
N ASP A 17 18.06 6.35 -27.34
CA ASP A 17 16.94 6.83 -28.18
C ASP A 17 15.75 7.41 -27.40
N GLY A 18 15.70 7.16 -26.10
CA GLY A 18 14.56 7.51 -25.25
C GLY A 18 14.91 8.43 -24.09
N ASP A 19 13.88 8.81 -23.31
CA ASP A 19 14.02 9.56 -22.07
C ASP A 19 12.85 9.26 -21.10
N ALA A 20 12.90 9.83 -19.90
CA ALA A 20 11.90 9.63 -18.84
C ALA A 20 10.46 10.04 -19.24
N THR A 21 10.28 10.98 -20.20
CA THR A 21 8.96 11.45 -20.65
C THR A 21 8.23 10.41 -21.50
N MET A 22 8.95 9.43 -22.02
CA MET A 22 8.44 8.40 -22.93
C MET A 22 7.84 7.19 -22.23
N SER A 23 7.46 7.29 -20.96
CA SER A 23 6.91 6.16 -20.18
C SER A 23 5.65 5.53 -20.78
N ALA A 24 4.86 6.29 -21.55
CA ALA A 24 3.69 5.77 -22.26
C ALA A 24 4.08 4.80 -23.41
N ILE A 25 5.27 4.98 -24.00
CA ILE A 25 5.79 4.21 -25.15
C ILE A 25 6.74 3.10 -24.67
N LEU A 26 7.70 3.45 -23.80
CA LEU A 26 8.77 2.56 -23.37
C LEU A 26 8.45 1.82 -22.04
N GLY A 27 7.26 2.10 -21.45
CA GLY A 27 6.97 1.70 -20.08
C GLY A 27 7.87 2.43 -19.07
N GLY A 28 7.56 2.32 -17.80
CA GLY A 28 8.35 2.97 -16.74
C GLY A 28 9.79 2.49 -16.69
N LYS A 29 10.03 1.18 -16.88
CA LYS A 29 11.37 0.59 -16.84
C LYS A 29 12.24 1.05 -18.02
N GLY A 30 11.74 0.94 -19.25
CA GLY A 30 12.50 1.33 -20.44
C GLY A 30 12.81 2.84 -20.47
N ALA A 31 11.84 3.68 -20.10
CA ALA A 31 12.03 5.12 -20.02
C ALA A 31 13.11 5.51 -19.01
N ASN A 32 13.06 4.93 -17.81
CA ASN A 32 14.04 5.24 -16.76
C ASN A 32 15.45 4.68 -17.08
N LEU A 33 15.56 3.52 -17.73
CA LEU A 33 16.85 2.99 -18.21
C LEU A 33 17.48 3.92 -19.26
N ALA A 34 16.67 4.41 -20.21
CA ALA A 34 17.13 5.39 -21.18
C ALA A 34 17.58 6.69 -20.50
N GLU A 35 16.80 7.21 -19.54
CA GLU A 35 17.15 8.42 -18.80
C GLU A 35 18.45 8.24 -18.00
N MET A 36 18.60 7.16 -17.25
CA MET A 36 19.83 6.86 -16.52
C MET A 36 21.04 6.78 -17.45
N SER A 37 20.87 6.18 -18.64
CA SER A 37 21.93 6.11 -19.65
C SER A 37 22.33 7.49 -20.15
N ARG A 38 21.36 8.41 -20.39
CA ARG A 38 21.62 9.80 -20.77
C ARG A 38 22.35 10.60 -19.70
N LEU A 39 22.10 10.27 -18.42
CA LEU A 39 22.82 10.86 -17.28
C LEU A 39 24.25 10.30 -17.11
N GLY A 40 24.68 9.37 -17.95
CA GLY A 40 25.98 8.73 -17.87
C GLY A 40 26.14 7.79 -16.68
N LEU A 41 25.02 7.26 -16.16
CA LEU A 41 25.04 6.30 -15.07
C LEU A 41 25.43 4.90 -15.58
N PRO A 42 25.99 4.03 -14.73
CA PRO A 42 26.46 2.70 -15.12
C PRO A 42 25.29 1.74 -15.36
N VAL A 43 24.60 1.89 -16.46
CA VAL A 43 23.49 1.06 -16.91
C VAL A 43 24.00 0.04 -17.91
N PRO A 44 23.75 -1.27 -17.73
CA PRO A 44 24.04 -2.23 -18.79
C PRO A 44 23.23 -1.88 -20.05
N PRO A 45 23.87 -1.83 -21.24
CA PRO A 45 23.19 -1.44 -22.47
C PRO A 45 22.07 -2.42 -22.85
N GLY A 46 21.14 -1.94 -23.65
CA GLY A 46 20.01 -2.72 -24.10
C GLY A 46 19.10 -1.94 -25.05
N PHE A 47 17.92 -2.48 -25.28
CA PHE A 47 16.87 -1.80 -26.04
C PHE A 47 15.47 -2.14 -25.50
N THR A 48 14.51 -1.30 -25.79
CA THR A 48 13.09 -1.46 -25.41
C THR A 48 12.23 -1.57 -26.67
N ILE A 49 11.36 -2.59 -26.71
CA ILE A 49 10.30 -2.77 -27.69
C ILE A 49 9.06 -2.07 -27.14
N PRO A 50 8.45 -1.11 -27.84
CA PRO A 50 7.43 -0.23 -27.30
C PRO A 50 6.08 -0.89 -27.07
N THR A 51 5.25 -0.28 -26.20
CA THR A 51 3.92 -0.77 -25.80
C THR A 51 2.95 -0.96 -26.95
N TYR A 52 3.00 -0.11 -27.99
CA TYR A 52 2.11 -0.24 -29.15
C TYR A 52 2.38 -1.51 -29.98
N ILE A 53 3.58 -2.11 -29.90
CA ILE A 53 3.87 -3.40 -30.51
C ILE A 53 3.12 -4.49 -29.74
N CYS A 54 3.13 -4.47 -28.41
CA CYS A 54 2.34 -5.36 -27.57
C CYS A 54 0.84 -5.29 -27.94
N ASN A 55 0.30 -4.08 -28.02
CA ASN A 55 -1.11 -3.90 -28.36
C ASN A 55 -1.46 -4.46 -29.75
N SER A 56 -0.59 -4.22 -30.75
CA SER A 56 -0.75 -4.78 -32.09
C SER A 56 -0.65 -6.31 -32.10
N PHE A 57 0.30 -6.87 -31.35
CA PHE A 57 0.51 -8.32 -31.20
C PHE A 57 -0.69 -9.00 -30.54
N LEU A 58 -1.25 -8.41 -29.48
CA LEU A 58 -2.41 -8.96 -28.77
C LEU A 58 -3.72 -8.76 -29.54
N ALA A 59 -3.84 -7.72 -30.36
CA ALA A 59 -5.01 -7.45 -31.19
C ALA A 59 -5.11 -8.33 -32.45
N ASP A 60 -4.01 -8.93 -32.90
CA ASP A 60 -3.97 -9.79 -34.09
C ASP A 60 -4.56 -11.17 -33.81
N GLN A 61 -5.90 -11.25 -33.82
CA GLN A 61 -6.67 -12.50 -33.71
C GLN A 61 -6.69 -13.31 -35.02
N SER A 62 -6.13 -12.79 -36.13
CA SER A 62 -6.22 -13.38 -37.47
C SER A 62 -5.34 -14.61 -37.63
N THR A 63 -4.23 -14.66 -36.87
CA THR A 63 -3.38 -15.85 -36.76
C THR A 63 -3.58 -16.45 -35.37
N LYS A 64 -4.15 -17.63 -35.27
CA LYS A 64 -4.28 -18.39 -34.01
C LYS A 64 -2.93 -18.66 -33.28
N LYS A 65 -1.86 -18.02 -33.69
CA LYS A 65 -0.48 -18.26 -33.24
C LYS A 65 0.24 -17.01 -32.73
N ASN A 66 -0.40 -15.90 -32.38
CA ASN A 66 0.29 -14.73 -31.79
C ASN A 66 1.81 -14.73 -32.01
N VAL A 67 2.26 -14.54 -33.27
CA VAL A 67 3.67 -14.57 -33.66
C VAL A 67 4.13 -13.15 -33.92
N LEU A 68 5.36 -12.82 -33.51
CA LEU A 68 5.94 -11.50 -33.77
C LEU A 68 5.97 -11.19 -35.28
N PRO A 69 5.53 -9.99 -35.72
CA PRO A 69 5.66 -9.55 -37.11
C PRO A 69 7.13 -9.55 -37.58
N GLU A 70 7.39 -9.93 -38.83
CA GLU A 70 8.75 -9.98 -39.39
C GLU A 70 9.51 -8.65 -39.32
N ALA A 71 8.80 -7.53 -39.45
CA ALA A 71 9.41 -6.20 -39.27
C ALA A 71 9.93 -5.97 -37.85
N VAL A 72 9.24 -6.51 -36.84
CA VAL A 72 9.68 -6.43 -35.43
C VAL A 72 10.87 -7.36 -35.21
N LYS A 73 10.84 -8.58 -35.74
CA LYS A 73 11.97 -9.53 -35.63
C LYS A 73 13.25 -8.94 -36.25
N LEU A 74 13.14 -8.34 -37.45
CA LEU A 74 14.28 -7.70 -38.09
C LEU A 74 14.84 -6.55 -37.22
N ALA A 75 13.99 -5.66 -36.71
CA ALA A 75 14.41 -4.57 -35.85
C ALA A 75 15.05 -5.06 -34.52
N VAL A 76 14.56 -6.16 -33.97
CA VAL A 76 15.15 -6.81 -32.77
C VAL A 76 16.54 -7.39 -33.12
N SER A 77 16.71 -8.07 -34.25
CA SER A 77 18.00 -8.61 -34.68
C SER A 77 19.02 -7.47 -34.94
N GLU A 78 18.61 -6.35 -35.54
CA GLU A 78 19.44 -5.15 -35.71
C GLU A 78 19.85 -4.54 -34.37
N ALA A 79 18.91 -4.42 -33.44
CA ALA A 79 19.16 -3.89 -32.09
C ALA A 79 20.12 -4.80 -31.29
N MET A 80 20.02 -6.13 -31.45
CA MET A 80 20.97 -7.10 -30.88
C MET A 80 22.37 -6.92 -31.46
N GLY A 81 22.51 -6.64 -32.77
CA GLY A 81 23.76 -6.28 -33.41
C GLY A 81 24.39 -5.04 -32.77
N SER A 82 23.63 -3.95 -32.65
CA SER A 82 24.04 -2.71 -31.96
C SER A 82 24.43 -2.92 -30.50
N LEU A 83 23.71 -3.79 -29.80
CA LEU A 83 24.01 -4.15 -28.41
C LEU A 83 25.38 -4.83 -28.30
N LYS A 84 25.65 -5.77 -29.19
CA LYS A 84 26.95 -6.48 -29.25
C LYS A 84 28.11 -5.52 -29.51
N GLU A 85 27.92 -4.54 -30.39
CA GLU A 85 28.92 -3.49 -30.68
C GLU A 85 29.17 -2.60 -29.44
N GLN A 86 28.15 -2.21 -28.70
CA GLN A 86 28.28 -1.38 -27.50
C GLN A 86 29.07 -2.07 -26.38
N LEU A 87 28.95 -3.38 -26.25
CA LEU A 87 29.59 -4.14 -25.17
C LEU A 87 31.09 -4.38 -25.37
N THR A 88 31.63 -4.19 -26.59
CA THR A 88 33.03 -4.49 -26.91
C THR A 88 33.47 -5.85 -26.35
N LEU A 89 32.57 -6.84 -26.41
CA LEU A 89 32.81 -8.17 -25.85
C LEU A 89 34.03 -8.80 -26.56
N ALA A 90 34.92 -9.42 -25.79
CA ALA A 90 35.87 -10.34 -26.35
C ALA A 90 35.10 -11.39 -27.19
N THR A 91 35.61 -11.74 -28.34
CA THR A 91 34.94 -12.64 -29.29
C THR A 91 34.51 -13.99 -28.68
N GLU A 92 35.06 -14.33 -27.53
CA GLU A 92 34.84 -15.59 -26.81
C GLU A 92 33.79 -15.52 -25.71
N PHE A 93 33.36 -14.30 -25.31
CA PHE A 93 32.33 -14.17 -24.26
C PHE A 93 30.92 -14.18 -24.89
N PRO A 94 30.02 -15.11 -24.49
CA PRO A 94 28.66 -15.16 -25.05
C PRO A 94 27.85 -13.95 -24.64
N LEU A 95 27.10 -13.36 -25.59
CA LEU A 95 26.14 -12.30 -25.29
C LEU A 95 24.92 -12.91 -24.62
N LEU A 96 24.76 -12.66 -23.33
CA LEU A 96 23.58 -13.04 -22.56
C LEU A 96 22.74 -11.81 -22.25
N VAL A 97 21.42 -11.97 -22.34
CA VAL A 97 20.47 -10.88 -22.09
C VAL A 97 19.36 -11.30 -21.15
N SER A 98 18.74 -10.31 -20.50
CA SER A 98 17.46 -10.43 -19.82
C SER A 98 16.34 -9.89 -20.71
N VAL A 99 15.17 -10.51 -20.68
CA VAL A 99 13.94 -10.04 -21.34
C VAL A 99 12.92 -9.76 -20.24
N ARG A 100 12.58 -8.49 -20.07
CA ARG A 100 11.83 -8.00 -18.91
C ARG A 100 10.63 -7.18 -19.36
N SER A 101 9.47 -7.39 -18.72
CA SER A 101 8.30 -6.56 -18.92
C SER A 101 8.50 -5.14 -18.37
N GLY A 102 7.84 -4.16 -18.99
CA GLY A 102 7.89 -2.77 -18.57
C GLY A 102 6.58 -2.06 -18.89
N SER A 103 5.59 -2.14 -18.00
CA SER A 103 4.35 -1.36 -18.15
C SER A 103 4.54 0.08 -17.66
N ARG A 104 3.63 0.97 -18.08
CA ARG A 104 3.59 2.37 -17.63
C ARG A 104 3.37 2.48 -16.12
N ALA A 105 2.50 1.64 -15.55
CA ALA A 105 2.33 1.50 -14.11
C ALA A 105 3.20 0.36 -13.57
N SER A 106 3.77 0.53 -12.37
CA SER A 106 4.52 -0.54 -11.71
C SER A 106 3.57 -1.65 -11.26
N MET A 107 3.79 -2.87 -11.75
CA MET A 107 3.01 -4.08 -11.46
C MET A 107 3.94 -5.21 -10.97
N PRO A 108 4.45 -5.15 -9.73
CA PRO A 108 5.47 -6.08 -9.24
C PRO A 108 4.98 -7.53 -9.24
N GLY A 109 5.75 -8.45 -9.84
CA GLY A 109 5.44 -9.89 -9.87
C GLY A 109 4.25 -10.29 -10.75
N MET A 110 3.61 -9.33 -11.46
CA MET A 110 2.41 -9.64 -12.25
C MET A 110 2.70 -10.13 -13.66
N MET A 111 3.85 -9.79 -14.21
CA MET A 111 4.26 -10.14 -15.57
C MET A 111 5.60 -10.87 -15.55
N ASP A 112 5.87 -11.60 -16.63
CA ASP A 112 6.98 -12.51 -16.70
C ASP A 112 8.31 -11.83 -17.06
N THR A 113 9.40 -12.52 -16.73
CA THR A 113 10.79 -12.12 -16.98
C THR A 113 11.58 -13.39 -17.38
N VAL A 114 12.52 -13.26 -18.30
CA VAL A 114 13.47 -14.33 -18.63
C VAL A 114 14.88 -13.78 -18.50
N LEU A 115 15.72 -14.46 -17.72
CA LEU A 115 17.13 -14.11 -17.48
C LEU A 115 18.05 -15.12 -18.16
N ASN A 116 19.32 -14.76 -18.31
CA ASN A 116 20.38 -15.62 -18.86
C ASN A 116 20.10 -16.13 -20.28
N LEU A 117 19.25 -15.44 -21.03
CA LEU A 117 18.89 -15.81 -22.39
C LEU A 117 20.13 -15.73 -23.32
N GLY A 118 20.30 -16.74 -24.15
CA GLY A 118 21.46 -16.93 -24.99
C GLY A 118 22.33 -18.15 -24.60
N LEU A 119 22.06 -18.75 -23.43
CA LEU A 119 22.71 -19.99 -23.01
C LEU A 119 22.18 -21.20 -23.81
N ASN A 120 23.10 -22.03 -24.20
CA ASN A 120 22.91 -23.36 -24.80
C ASN A 120 24.14 -24.23 -24.49
N ASP A 121 24.20 -25.42 -25.02
CA ASP A 121 25.28 -26.37 -24.73
C ASP A 121 26.68 -25.87 -25.17
N GLU A 122 26.77 -24.98 -26.18
CA GLU A 122 28.03 -24.37 -26.63
C GLU A 122 28.35 -23.12 -25.81
N THR A 123 27.39 -22.25 -25.60
CA THR A 123 27.61 -20.96 -24.92
C THR A 123 27.84 -21.12 -23.43
N VAL A 124 27.33 -22.16 -22.76
CA VAL A 124 27.64 -22.46 -21.36
C VAL A 124 29.12 -22.83 -21.17
N GLU A 125 29.71 -23.60 -22.09
CA GLU A 125 31.14 -23.93 -22.03
C GLU A 125 32.02 -22.68 -22.32
N ALA A 126 31.60 -21.84 -23.27
CA ALA A 126 32.26 -20.57 -23.53
C ALA A 126 32.19 -19.65 -22.29
N LEU A 127 31.05 -19.58 -21.59
CA LEU A 127 30.88 -18.82 -20.35
C LEU A 127 31.79 -19.39 -19.25
N ALA A 128 31.83 -20.70 -19.07
CA ALA A 128 32.69 -21.36 -18.10
C ALA A 128 34.16 -21.06 -18.32
N ALA A 129 34.64 -21.11 -19.59
CA ALA A 129 36.00 -20.78 -19.96
C ALA A 129 36.33 -19.30 -19.74
N ALA A 130 35.46 -18.39 -20.16
CA ALA A 130 35.65 -16.95 -20.04
C ALA A 130 35.66 -16.46 -18.57
N THR A 131 34.84 -17.04 -17.71
CA THR A 131 34.74 -16.68 -16.29
C THR A 131 35.67 -17.46 -15.38
N GLN A 132 36.30 -18.54 -15.89
CA GLN A 132 37.04 -19.52 -15.10
C GLN A 132 36.24 -20.08 -13.91
N ASN A 133 34.92 -20.08 -14.04
CA ASN A 133 33.99 -20.55 -13.03
C ASN A 133 32.90 -21.47 -13.64
N PRO A 134 33.23 -22.74 -13.87
CA PRO A 134 32.28 -23.70 -14.46
C PRO A 134 31.01 -23.88 -13.62
N ARG A 135 31.13 -23.81 -12.28
CA ARG A 135 29.97 -23.92 -11.39
C ARG A 135 28.97 -22.82 -11.66
N PHE A 136 29.42 -21.57 -11.75
CA PHE A 136 28.59 -20.41 -12.09
C PHE A 136 27.91 -20.57 -13.45
N ALA A 137 28.65 -20.99 -14.48
CA ALA A 137 28.14 -21.13 -15.84
C ALA A 137 27.00 -22.18 -15.90
N TRP A 138 27.21 -23.35 -15.30
CA TRP A 138 26.23 -24.42 -15.31
C TRP A 138 25.02 -24.16 -14.42
N ASP A 139 25.17 -23.49 -13.25
CA ASP A 139 24.02 -23.02 -12.46
C ASP A 139 23.22 -21.97 -13.23
N SER A 140 23.88 -21.04 -13.92
CA SER A 140 23.19 -20.04 -14.77
C SER A 140 22.40 -20.70 -15.91
N TYR A 141 22.93 -21.77 -16.50
CA TYR A 141 22.26 -22.54 -17.54
C TYR A 141 21.05 -23.31 -16.97
N ARG A 142 21.21 -23.95 -15.82
CA ARG A 142 20.13 -24.63 -15.13
C ARG A 142 18.98 -23.65 -14.84
N ARG A 143 19.27 -22.46 -14.27
CA ARG A 143 18.28 -21.41 -14.00
C ARG A 143 17.56 -20.94 -15.28
N PHE A 144 18.31 -20.80 -16.36
CA PHE A 144 17.75 -20.42 -17.66
C PHE A 144 16.82 -21.50 -18.22
N LEU A 145 17.22 -22.78 -18.19
CA LEU A 145 16.37 -23.89 -18.61
C LEU A 145 15.06 -23.92 -17.87
N GLN A 146 15.08 -23.81 -16.55
CA GLN A 146 13.92 -23.82 -15.69
C GLN A 146 13.02 -22.62 -15.98
N MET A 147 13.55 -21.40 -15.93
CA MET A 147 12.78 -20.17 -16.13
C MET A 147 12.19 -20.06 -17.54
N TYR A 148 12.98 -20.36 -18.57
CA TYR A 148 12.51 -20.32 -19.95
C TYR A 148 11.39 -21.34 -20.19
N SER A 149 11.53 -22.52 -19.64
CA SER A 149 10.53 -23.58 -19.81
C SER A 149 9.21 -23.27 -19.09
N ASP A 150 9.27 -22.71 -17.89
CA ASP A 150 8.09 -22.26 -17.17
C ASP A 150 7.39 -21.10 -17.89
N VAL A 151 8.15 -20.06 -18.29
CA VAL A 151 7.57 -18.83 -18.85
C VAL A 151 7.18 -18.96 -20.33
N VAL A 152 7.96 -19.69 -21.14
CA VAL A 152 7.79 -19.70 -22.60
C VAL A 152 7.22 -21.00 -23.12
N LEU A 153 7.55 -22.13 -22.49
CA LEU A 153 7.15 -23.46 -22.94
C LEU A 153 5.97 -24.04 -22.14
N ASP A 154 5.49 -23.31 -21.12
CA ASP A 154 4.37 -23.72 -20.23
C ASP A 154 4.63 -25.05 -19.49
N VAL A 155 5.91 -25.37 -19.18
CA VAL A 155 6.29 -26.54 -18.38
C VAL A 155 6.32 -26.14 -16.90
N PRO A 156 5.50 -26.76 -16.01
CA PRO A 156 5.37 -26.35 -14.62
C PRO A 156 6.69 -26.31 -13.84
N HIS A 157 6.93 -25.25 -13.11
CA HIS A 157 8.11 -25.02 -12.29
C HIS A 157 8.39 -26.16 -11.30
N ASP A 158 7.34 -26.71 -10.70
CA ASP A 158 7.44 -27.77 -9.69
C ASP A 158 8.10 -29.06 -10.19
N TYR A 159 7.99 -29.36 -11.49
CA TYR A 159 8.66 -30.54 -12.07
C TYR A 159 10.19 -30.43 -12.05
N PHE A 160 10.70 -29.20 -12.22
CA PHE A 160 12.14 -28.94 -12.16
C PHE A 160 12.65 -29.00 -10.71
N GLU A 161 11.87 -28.47 -9.77
CA GLU A 161 12.21 -28.56 -8.34
C GLU A 161 12.23 -30.02 -7.86
N GLU A 162 11.27 -30.84 -8.30
CA GLU A 162 11.26 -32.27 -7.97
C GLU A 162 12.52 -33.00 -8.48
N ILE A 163 12.95 -32.71 -9.71
CA ILE A 163 14.21 -33.30 -10.25
C ILE A 163 15.41 -32.84 -9.42
N LEU A 164 15.50 -31.57 -9.07
CA LEU A 164 16.60 -31.00 -8.31
C LEU A 164 16.65 -31.60 -6.89
N ASP A 165 15.50 -31.70 -6.22
CA ASP A 165 15.42 -32.29 -4.89
C ASP A 165 15.76 -33.78 -4.88
N ASN A 166 15.27 -34.54 -5.87
CA ASN A 166 15.64 -35.95 -6.05
C ASN A 166 17.14 -36.10 -6.28
N TYR A 167 17.74 -35.24 -7.13
CA TYR A 167 19.18 -35.25 -7.35
C TYR A 167 19.98 -34.97 -6.08
N LYS A 168 19.58 -33.98 -5.29
CA LYS A 168 20.21 -33.68 -3.99
C LYS A 168 20.14 -34.88 -3.04
N LEU A 169 18.99 -35.55 -2.99
CA LEU A 169 18.81 -36.75 -2.17
C LEU A 169 19.71 -37.91 -2.65
N GLU A 170 19.80 -38.14 -3.96
CA GLU A 170 20.69 -39.18 -4.55
C GLU A 170 22.17 -38.95 -4.20
N GLN A 171 22.61 -37.66 -4.19
CA GLN A 171 23.98 -37.28 -3.92
C GLN A 171 24.25 -36.97 -2.43
N VAL A 172 23.24 -37.09 -1.55
CA VAL A 172 23.33 -36.78 -0.11
C VAL A 172 23.75 -35.31 0.12
N LEU A 173 23.22 -34.39 -0.69
CA LEU A 173 23.43 -32.93 -0.60
C LEU A 173 22.21 -32.29 0.08
N THR A 174 22.41 -31.16 0.78
CA THR A 174 21.34 -30.50 1.52
C THR A 174 20.96 -29.13 0.99
N ALA A 175 21.90 -28.44 0.33
CA ALA A 175 21.66 -27.10 -0.19
C ALA A 175 22.22 -26.96 -1.62
N ASP A 176 21.63 -26.05 -2.40
CA ASP A 176 22.09 -25.73 -3.74
C ASP A 176 23.55 -25.24 -3.76
N GLY A 177 24.00 -24.64 -2.64
CA GLY A 177 25.38 -24.24 -2.44
C GLY A 177 26.39 -25.38 -2.48
N ASP A 178 25.97 -26.60 -2.17
CA ASP A 178 26.82 -27.78 -2.10
C ASP A 178 27.12 -28.39 -3.48
N LEU A 179 26.23 -28.15 -4.48
CA LEU A 179 26.38 -28.68 -5.84
C LEU A 179 27.58 -28.05 -6.55
N GLN A 180 28.36 -28.89 -7.22
CA GLN A 180 29.54 -28.53 -8.03
C GLN A 180 29.16 -28.44 -9.51
N ALA A 181 30.10 -28.07 -10.35
CA ALA A 181 29.88 -27.90 -11.80
C ALA A 181 29.33 -29.14 -12.48
N ASP A 182 29.86 -30.33 -12.14
CA ASP A 182 29.43 -31.60 -12.72
C ASP A 182 28.02 -31.99 -12.27
N ASP A 183 27.65 -31.66 -11.02
CA ASP A 183 26.28 -31.85 -10.52
C ASP A 183 25.30 -31.01 -11.32
N TRP A 184 25.61 -29.74 -11.51
CA TRP A 184 24.75 -28.82 -12.30
C TRP A 184 24.66 -29.24 -13.76
N ARG A 185 25.73 -29.78 -14.33
CA ARG A 185 25.73 -30.36 -15.69
C ARG A 185 24.72 -31.51 -15.80
N GLU A 186 24.76 -32.44 -14.86
CA GLU A 186 23.83 -33.58 -14.81
C GLU A 186 22.38 -33.14 -14.63
N VAL A 187 22.13 -32.15 -13.73
CA VAL A 187 20.79 -31.55 -13.53
C VAL A 187 20.29 -30.93 -14.84
N CYS A 188 21.13 -30.20 -15.58
CA CYS A 188 20.77 -29.63 -16.90
C CYS A 188 20.39 -30.72 -17.91
N VAL A 189 21.08 -31.88 -17.91
CA VAL A 189 20.74 -33.03 -18.77
C VAL A 189 19.36 -33.56 -18.42
N ARG A 190 19.04 -33.72 -17.15
CA ARG A 190 17.73 -34.19 -16.68
C ARG A 190 16.61 -33.17 -17.00
N PHE A 191 16.88 -31.87 -16.85
CA PHE A 191 15.95 -30.81 -17.21
C PHE A 191 15.62 -30.83 -18.71
N LYS A 192 16.64 -30.97 -19.59
CA LYS A 192 16.41 -31.08 -21.04
C LYS A 192 15.63 -32.32 -21.43
N ALA A 193 15.80 -33.43 -20.70
CA ALA A 193 15.03 -34.66 -20.94
C ALA A 193 13.54 -34.44 -20.57
N LEU A 194 13.26 -33.83 -19.43
CA LEU A 194 11.90 -33.42 -19.06
C LEU A 194 11.26 -32.47 -20.09
N ILE A 195 12.00 -31.46 -20.52
CA ILE A 195 11.50 -30.49 -21.51
C ILE A 195 11.14 -31.19 -22.82
N ALA A 196 11.96 -32.13 -23.26
CA ALA A 196 11.71 -32.90 -24.50
C ALA A 196 10.48 -33.84 -24.35
N GLU A 197 10.21 -34.36 -23.17
CA GLU A 197 9.03 -35.17 -22.87
C GLU A 197 7.74 -34.31 -22.91
N GLU A 198 7.77 -33.13 -22.30
CA GLU A 198 6.60 -32.27 -22.15
C GLU A 198 6.26 -31.46 -23.42
N THR A 199 7.27 -31.06 -24.23
CA THR A 199 7.07 -30.09 -25.32
C THR A 199 7.12 -30.69 -26.73
N GLN A 200 7.48 -31.97 -26.91
CA GLN A 200 7.72 -32.65 -28.20
C GLN A 200 8.86 -32.07 -29.06
N ASP A 201 9.12 -30.77 -29.00
CA ASP A 201 10.13 -30.06 -29.79
C ASP A 201 11.47 -29.89 -29.05
N GLY A 202 11.50 -30.12 -27.74
CA GLY A 202 12.63 -29.90 -26.86
C GLY A 202 12.97 -28.43 -26.62
N PHE A 203 14.10 -28.19 -25.94
CA PHE A 203 14.57 -26.84 -25.63
C PHE A 203 15.16 -26.14 -26.84
N PRO A 204 14.80 -24.88 -27.18
CA PRO A 204 15.39 -24.19 -28.36
C PRO A 204 16.86 -23.83 -28.12
N MET A 205 17.73 -24.33 -28.98
CA MET A 205 19.18 -24.14 -28.87
C MET A 205 19.73 -22.91 -29.60
N VAL A 206 18.89 -22.25 -30.43
CA VAL A 206 19.28 -21.05 -31.19
C VAL A 206 18.90 -19.82 -30.38
N PRO A 207 19.87 -18.95 -29.95
CA PRO A 207 19.61 -17.78 -29.12
C PRO A 207 18.56 -16.81 -29.69
N GLU A 208 18.48 -16.66 -31.00
CA GLU A 208 17.48 -15.80 -31.65
C GLU A 208 16.06 -16.36 -31.49
N GLN A 209 15.88 -17.67 -31.57
CA GLN A 209 14.57 -18.32 -31.31
C GLN A 209 14.17 -18.18 -29.86
N GLN A 210 15.12 -18.33 -28.93
CA GLN A 210 14.91 -18.09 -27.50
C GLN A 210 14.43 -16.65 -27.27
N LEU A 211 15.07 -15.66 -27.93
CA LEU A 211 14.74 -14.25 -27.78
C LEU A 211 13.33 -13.94 -28.27
N PHE A 212 12.94 -14.40 -29.44
CA PHE A 212 11.59 -14.17 -29.97
C PHE A 212 10.53 -14.86 -29.11
N GLY A 213 10.76 -16.09 -28.67
CA GLY A 213 9.85 -16.80 -27.75
C GLY A 213 9.66 -16.05 -26.43
N ALA A 214 10.75 -15.55 -25.83
CA ALA A 214 10.69 -14.77 -24.58
C ALA A 214 9.95 -13.44 -24.76
N ILE A 215 10.16 -12.72 -25.88
CA ILE A 215 9.40 -11.48 -26.17
C ILE A 215 7.91 -11.76 -26.30
N GLU A 216 7.55 -12.81 -27.03
CA GLU A 216 6.14 -13.23 -27.22
C GLU A 216 5.50 -13.61 -25.89
N ALA A 217 6.21 -14.37 -25.03
CA ALA A 217 5.73 -14.75 -23.70
C ALA A 217 5.50 -13.53 -22.81
N VAL A 218 6.44 -12.58 -22.78
CA VAL A 218 6.29 -11.33 -22.01
C VAL A 218 5.12 -10.50 -22.51
N PHE A 219 4.86 -10.41 -23.81
CA PHE A 219 3.67 -9.74 -24.33
C PHE A 219 2.37 -10.44 -23.90
N LYS A 220 2.34 -11.78 -23.97
CA LYS A 220 1.19 -12.58 -23.54
C LYS A 220 0.90 -12.41 -22.03
N SER A 221 1.96 -12.24 -21.22
CA SER A 221 1.82 -12.09 -19.76
C SER A 221 1.04 -10.84 -19.34
N TRP A 222 0.85 -9.86 -20.23
CA TRP A 222 -0.07 -8.74 -20.00
C TRP A 222 -1.49 -9.21 -19.72
N ASN A 223 -1.94 -10.28 -20.38
CA ASN A 223 -3.28 -10.84 -20.25
C ASN A 223 -3.35 -12.11 -19.38
N ASN A 224 -2.34 -12.39 -18.56
CA ASN A 224 -2.45 -13.46 -17.58
C ASN A 224 -3.39 -13.06 -16.43
N THR A 225 -4.01 -14.03 -15.77
CA THR A 225 -5.04 -13.82 -14.73
C THR A 225 -4.59 -12.91 -13.60
N ARG A 226 -3.32 -13.02 -13.16
CA ARG A 226 -2.76 -12.18 -12.09
C ARG A 226 -2.61 -10.72 -12.53
N ALA A 227 -2.15 -10.47 -13.77
CA ALA A 227 -2.00 -9.13 -14.32
C ALA A 227 -3.36 -8.45 -14.57
N GLU A 228 -4.34 -9.17 -15.11
CA GLU A 228 -5.71 -8.66 -15.30
C GLU A 228 -6.37 -8.31 -13.97
N THR A 229 -6.22 -9.17 -12.96
CA THR A 229 -6.76 -8.92 -11.61
C THR A 229 -6.12 -7.68 -10.99
N TYR A 230 -4.79 -7.55 -11.10
CA TYR A 230 -4.07 -6.38 -10.59
C TYR A 230 -4.52 -5.10 -11.29
N ARG A 231 -4.64 -5.09 -12.63
CA ARG A 231 -5.09 -3.92 -13.39
C ARG A 231 -6.49 -3.49 -12.98
N ARG A 232 -7.42 -4.44 -12.82
CA ARG A 232 -8.78 -4.16 -12.36
C ARG A 232 -8.81 -3.53 -10.97
N LEU A 233 -8.03 -4.06 -10.03
CA LEU A 233 -7.96 -3.54 -8.65
C LEU A 233 -7.36 -2.13 -8.56
N HIS A 234 -6.42 -1.80 -9.47
CA HIS A 234 -5.72 -0.53 -9.49
C HIS A 234 -6.21 0.45 -10.58
N ASN A 235 -7.33 0.15 -11.26
CA ASN A 235 -7.89 0.95 -12.34
C ASN A 235 -6.87 1.27 -13.44
N ILE A 236 -6.05 0.29 -13.84
CA ILE A 236 -5.07 0.41 -14.92
C ILE A 236 -5.76 -0.01 -16.23
N PRO A 237 -5.80 0.86 -17.26
CA PRO A 237 -6.45 0.56 -18.53
C PRO A 237 -5.76 -0.58 -19.28
N ASP A 238 -6.54 -1.51 -19.86
CA ASP A 238 -6.04 -2.66 -20.61
C ASP A 238 -5.30 -2.26 -21.89
N GLU A 239 -5.70 -1.15 -22.51
CA GLU A 239 -5.10 -0.60 -23.73
C GLU A 239 -3.68 -0.03 -23.54
N TRP A 240 -3.18 0.09 -22.30
CA TRP A 240 -1.81 0.56 -22.09
C TRP A 240 -0.76 -0.42 -22.60
N GLY A 241 -1.02 -1.72 -22.51
CA GLY A 241 -0.07 -2.74 -22.89
C GLY A 241 1.19 -2.75 -22.03
N THR A 242 2.15 -3.58 -22.42
CA THR A 242 3.49 -3.62 -21.81
C THR A 242 4.57 -3.40 -22.87
N ALA A 243 5.64 -2.69 -22.52
CA ALA A 243 6.88 -2.72 -23.29
C ALA A 243 7.69 -3.96 -22.89
N VAL A 244 8.62 -4.35 -23.75
CA VAL A 244 9.62 -5.39 -23.45
C VAL A 244 11.00 -4.77 -23.48
N THR A 245 11.74 -4.89 -22.39
CA THR A 245 13.13 -4.44 -22.29
C THR A 245 14.07 -5.63 -22.41
N VAL A 246 14.95 -5.59 -23.41
CA VAL A 246 16.06 -6.54 -23.61
C VAL A 246 17.34 -5.85 -23.16
N GLN A 247 18.03 -6.41 -22.16
CA GLN A 247 19.18 -5.77 -21.53
C GLN A 247 20.32 -6.77 -21.34
N ALA A 248 21.54 -6.35 -21.57
CA ALA A 248 22.72 -7.16 -21.31
C ALA A 248 22.77 -7.62 -19.86
N MET A 249 23.08 -8.91 -19.65
CA MET A 249 23.25 -9.46 -18.32
C MET A 249 24.51 -8.93 -17.65
N VAL A 250 24.39 -8.67 -16.35
CA VAL A 250 25.46 -8.50 -15.38
C VAL A 250 25.22 -9.45 -14.21
N PHE A 251 26.28 -10.00 -13.63
CA PHE A 251 26.18 -11.16 -12.76
C PHE A 251 26.60 -10.83 -11.33
N GLY A 252 25.65 -10.83 -10.41
CA GLY A 252 25.90 -10.71 -8.97
C GLY A 252 26.37 -12.02 -8.32
N ASN A 253 26.33 -13.13 -9.06
CA ASN A 253 26.71 -14.47 -8.61
C ASN A 253 28.01 -14.99 -9.26
N LEU A 254 28.88 -14.08 -9.72
CA LEU A 254 30.14 -14.46 -10.33
C LEU A 254 31.22 -14.88 -9.32
N GLY A 255 31.04 -14.50 -8.05
CA GLY A 255 31.97 -14.81 -6.95
C GLY A 255 31.81 -13.77 -5.81
N ASP A 256 32.72 -13.82 -4.83
CA ASP A 256 32.64 -13.02 -3.60
C ASP A 256 32.85 -11.51 -3.83
N SER A 257 33.41 -11.11 -4.97
CA SER A 257 33.51 -9.70 -5.41
C SER A 257 32.25 -9.20 -6.11
N SER A 258 31.21 -10.04 -6.21
CA SER A 258 29.95 -9.75 -6.88
C SER A 258 28.79 -9.83 -5.92
N ALA A 259 27.78 -9.01 -6.16
CA ALA A 259 26.58 -8.92 -5.31
C ALA A 259 25.38 -8.39 -6.11
N THR A 260 24.18 -8.55 -5.57
CA THR A 260 22.99 -7.92 -6.10
C THR A 260 22.11 -7.44 -4.95
N GLY A 261 21.24 -6.44 -5.19
CA GLY A 261 20.38 -5.93 -4.14
C GLY A 261 19.39 -4.87 -4.60
N VAL A 262 18.69 -4.37 -3.62
CA VAL A 262 17.74 -3.24 -3.75
C VAL A 262 18.10 -2.14 -2.77
N ALA A 263 17.97 -0.91 -3.22
CA ALA A 263 18.32 0.26 -2.43
C ALA A 263 17.28 1.36 -2.57
N PHE A 264 17.05 2.07 -1.48
CA PHE A 264 16.32 3.34 -1.47
C PHE A 264 17.32 4.46 -1.17
N THR A 265 17.20 5.57 -1.85
CA THR A 265 18.07 6.74 -1.60
C THR A 265 17.80 7.38 -0.25
N ARG A 266 16.63 7.14 0.34
CA ARG A 266 16.23 7.52 1.70
C ARG A 266 15.47 6.37 2.35
N ASN A 267 15.44 6.34 3.68
CA ASN A 267 14.68 5.32 4.40
C ASN A 267 13.17 5.44 4.08
N PRO A 268 12.54 4.42 3.48
CA PRO A 268 11.14 4.48 3.06
C PRO A 268 10.13 4.49 4.22
N SER A 269 10.56 4.12 5.42
CA SER A 269 9.72 4.11 6.63
C SER A 269 9.82 5.41 7.43
N THR A 270 11.03 5.99 7.56
CA THR A 270 11.28 7.16 8.39
C THR A 270 11.50 8.45 7.61
N GLY A 271 11.94 8.37 6.34
CA GLY A 271 12.32 9.51 5.50
C GLY A 271 13.75 10.02 5.70
N GLU A 272 14.55 9.38 6.55
CA GLU A 272 15.93 9.79 6.83
C GLU A 272 16.81 9.72 5.57
N ALA A 273 17.67 10.74 5.42
CA ALA A 273 18.52 10.93 4.24
C ALA A 273 19.79 10.07 4.34
N HIS A 274 19.64 8.77 4.14
CA HIS A 274 20.76 7.84 3.97
C HIS A 274 20.34 6.67 3.08
N LEU A 275 21.33 6.09 2.40
CA LEU A 275 21.10 4.93 1.55
C LEU A 275 20.59 3.76 2.42
N TYR A 276 19.40 3.28 2.13
CA TYR A 276 18.73 2.22 2.86
C TYR A 276 18.42 1.06 1.91
N GLY A 277 18.61 -0.18 2.36
CA GLY A 277 18.29 -1.36 1.54
C GLY A 277 19.11 -2.57 1.92
N GLU A 278 19.04 -3.56 1.04
CA GLU A 278 19.56 -4.90 1.31
C GLU A 278 20.30 -5.46 0.09
N PHE A 279 21.28 -6.32 0.33
CA PHE A 279 22.04 -6.99 -0.72
C PHE A 279 22.43 -8.41 -0.31
N LEU A 280 22.76 -9.23 -1.33
CA LEU A 280 23.33 -10.56 -1.16
C LEU A 280 24.62 -10.65 -1.95
N VAL A 281 25.69 -11.13 -1.32
CA VAL A 281 26.95 -11.48 -1.97
C VAL A 281 26.78 -12.79 -2.73
N ASN A 282 27.38 -12.88 -3.92
CA ASN A 282 27.37 -14.05 -4.77
C ASN A 282 25.94 -14.59 -5.00
N ALA A 283 25.05 -13.72 -5.53
CA ALA A 283 23.63 -13.99 -5.73
C ALA A 283 23.08 -13.33 -6.99
N GLN A 284 22.00 -13.87 -7.54
CA GLN A 284 21.18 -13.21 -8.57
C GLN A 284 20.02 -12.45 -7.96
N GLY A 285 19.40 -11.54 -8.74
CA GLY A 285 18.28 -10.70 -8.26
C GLY A 285 17.09 -11.51 -7.73
N GLU A 286 16.85 -12.70 -8.28
CA GLU A 286 15.81 -13.63 -7.81
C GLU A 286 16.03 -14.08 -6.37
N ASP A 287 17.28 -14.34 -5.99
CA ASP A 287 17.64 -14.84 -4.66
C ASP A 287 17.28 -13.80 -3.56
N VAL A 288 17.32 -12.50 -3.89
CA VAL A 288 16.92 -11.41 -3.00
C VAL A 288 15.39 -11.38 -2.82
N VAL A 289 14.65 -11.53 -3.93
CA VAL A 289 13.18 -11.43 -3.94
C VAL A 289 12.53 -12.68 -3.37
N ALA A 290 13.09 -13.86 -3.64
CA ALA A 290 12.55 -15.14 -3.18
C ALA A 290 12.72 -15.38 -1.67
N GLY A 291 13.58 -14.60 -0.98
CA GLY A 291 13.79 -14.72 0.46
C GLY A 291 14.47 -16.03 0.90
N ILE A 292 15.17 -16.72 -0.02
CA ILE A 292 15.86 -18.00 0.22
C ILE A 292 17.06 -17.81 1.16
N ARG A 293 17.69 -16.64 1.10
CA ARG A 293 18.84 -16.24 1.90
C ARG A 293 18.52 -14.96 2.65
N THR A 294 19.00 -14.81 3.89
CA THR A 294 18.89 -13.57 4.65
C THR A 294 19.81 -12.50 4.04
N PRO A 295 19.26 -11.38 3.53
CA PRO A 295 20.08 -10.33 2.96
C PRO A 295 20.80 -9.51 4.04
N HIS A 296 21.86 -8.80 3.62
CA HIS A 296 22.66 -7.92 4.46
C HIS A 296 22.29 -6.46 4.22
N TYR A 297 22.48 -5.60 5.22
CA TYR A 297 22.21 -4.17 5.11
C TYR A 297 23.28 -3.43 4.27
N LEU A 298 22.86 -2.39 3.54
CA LEU A 298 23.77 -1.58 2.73
C LEU A 298 24.71 -0.72 3.58
N SER A 299 24.18 -0.06 4.63
CA SER A 299 24.94 0.83 5.47
C SER A 299 25.27 0.23 6.84
N ARG A 300 26.40 0.63 7.41
CA ARG A 300 26.79 0.26 8.77
C ARG A 300 25.78 0.76 9.80
N LEU A 301 25.24 1.97 9.62
CA LEU A 301 24.22 2.53 10.51
C LEU A 301 22.96 1.64 10.57
N ALA A 302 22.45 1.20 9.41
CA ALA A 302 21.28 0.34 9.37
C ALA A 302 21.55 -1.03 10.03
N ARG A 303 22.72 -1.61 9.78
CA ARG A 303 23.18 -2.86 10.40
C ARG A 303 23.26 -2.75 11.92
N GLU A 304 23.90 -1.69 12.45
CA GLU A 304 24.05 -1.47 13.89
C GLU A 304 22.71 -1.23 14.57
N THR A 305 21.80 -0.48 13.92
CA THR A 305 20.44 -0.25 14.41
C THR A 305 19.63 -1.55 14.50
N ALA A 306 19.78 -2.45 13.51
CA ALA A 306 19.15 -3.75 13.49
C ALA A 306 19.86 -4.81 14.35
N MET A 307 21.02 -4.48 14.92
CA MET A 307 21.89 -5.42 15.68
C MET A 307 22.28 -6.67 14.86
N ASP A 308 22.41 -6.53 13.53
CA ASP A 308 22.83 -7.62 12.66
C ASP A 308 24.34 -7.87 12.80
N VAL A 309 24.72 -9.14 12.82
CA VAL A 309 26.11 -9.60 12.96
C VAL A 309 26.87 -9.62 11.63
N ASN A 310 26.15 -9.65 10.51
CA ASN A 310 26.74 -9.67 9.18
C ASN A 310 27.24 -8.29 8.80
N LEU A 311 28.34 -8.22 8.05
CA LEU A 311 28.90 -6.95 7.60
C LEU A 311 28.01 -6.32 6.49
N SER A 312 27.91 -4.99 6.52
CA SER A 312 27.21 -4.20 5.51
C SER A 312 28.00 -4.06 4.21
N LEU A 313 27.36 -3.62 3.12
CA LEU A 313 28.04 -3.28 1.86
C LEU A 313 29.12 -2.20 2.07
N GLU A 314 28.83 -1.21 2.92
CA GLU A 314 29.78 -0.15 3.30
C GLU A 314 31.09 -0.72 3.88
N GLU A 315 31.00 -1.84 4.62
CA GLU A 315 32.14 -2.49 5.25
C GLU A 315 32.85 -3.49 4.33
N ILE A 316 32.08 -4.22 3.50
CA ILE A 316 32.64 -5.24 2.58
C ILE A 316 33.24 -4.60 1.31
N MET A 317 32.54 -3.61 0.72
CA MET A 317 32.89 -2.97 -0.54
C MET A 317 32.85 -1.43 -0.44
N PRO A 318 33.68 -0.77 0.40
CA PRO A 318 33.55 0.65 0.71
C PRO A 318 33.67 1.57 -0.52
N SER A 319 34.48 1.22 -1.50
CA SER A 319 34.60 1.99 -2.75
C SER A 319 33.32 1.96 -3.58
N VAL A 320 32.67 0.80 -3.68
CA VAL A 320 31.40 0.63 -4.41
C VAL A 320 30.27 1.36 -3.66
N TYR A 321 30.25 1.24 -2.35
CA TYR A 321 29.29 1.97 -1.51
C TYR A 321 29.40 3.50 -1.68
N GLY A 322 30.63 4.04 -1.68
CA GLY A 322 30.87 5.46 -1.92
C GLY A 322 30.36 5.91 -3.30
N GLN A 323 30.65 5.14 -4.37
CA GLN A 323 30.09 5.40 -5.70
C GLN A 323 28.55 5.36 -5.70
N PHE A 324 27.95 4.42 -4.96
CA PHE A 324 26.51 4.27 -4.91
C PHE A 324 25.84 5.48 -4.22
N VAL A 325 26.44 6.00 -3.15
CA VAL A 325 25.97 7.23 -2.49
C VAL A 325 25.99 8.42 -3.45
N ASP A 326 27.08 8.60 -4.23
CA ASP A 326 27.19 9.68 -5.22
C ASP A 326 26.16 9.55 -6.34
N LEU A 327 25.91 8.32 -6.84
CA LEU A 327 24.90 8.05 -7.86
C LEU A 327 23.48 8.27 -7.35
N SER A 328 23.23 7.90 -6.10
CA SER A 328 21.93 8.13 -5.43
C SER A 328 21.60 9.61 -5.30
N ALA A 329 22.58 10.43 -4.94
CA ALA A 329 22.41 11.88 -4.89
C ALA A 329 22.09 12.47 -6.28
N LYS A 330 22.77 12.02 -7.35
CA LYS A 330 22.47 12.45 -8.73
C LYS A 330 21.07 12.06 -9.18
N LEU A 331 20.61 10.87 -8.80
CA LEU A 331 19.25 10.41 -9.12
C LEU A 331 18.18 11.25 -8.39
N GLU A 332 18.36 11.56 -7.09
CA GLU A 332 17.45 12.44 -6.35
C GLU A 332 17.40 13.85 -6.93
N ASP A 333 18.57 14.41 -7.30
CA ASP A 333 18.64 15.74 -7.92
C ASP A 333 17.93 15.78 -9.26
N HIS A 334 18.07 14.73 -10.08
CA HIS A 334 17.47 14.67 -11.40
C HIS A 334 15.96 14.44 -11.35
N PHE A 335 15.53 13.40 -10.62
CA PHE A 335 14.10 13.03 -10.51
C PHE A 335 13.35 13.88 -9.47
N GLN A 336 14.06 14.67 -8.69
CA GLN A 336 13.54 15.49 -7.60
C GLN A 336 12.70 14.69 -6.59
N ASP A 337 12.90 13.37 -6.50
CA ASP A 337 12.21 12.47 -5.59
C ASP A 337 13.11 11.33 -5.14
N MET A 338 12.81 10.72 -3.97
CA MET A 338 13.52 9.53 -3.53
C MET A 338 13.34 8.39 -4.54
N GLN A 339 14.40 7.64 -4.72
CA GLN A 339 14.44 6.54 -5.69
C GLN A 339 14.54 5.19 -5.01
N ASP A 340 13.87 4.21 -5.60
CA ASP A 340 13.99 2.78 -5.38
C ASP A 340 14.83 2.23 -6.55
N ILE A 341 15.95 1.59 -6.23
CA ILE A 341 17.01 1.23 -7.19
C ILE A 341 17.27 -0.27 -7.09
N GLU A 342 17.18 -0.96 -8.21
CA GLU A 342 17.72 -2.31 -8.35
C GLU A 342 19.17 -2.22 -8.90
N PHE A 343 20.10 -2.91 -8.25
CA PHE A 343 21.51 -2.85 -8.62
C PHE A 343 22.18 -4.21 -8.60
N THR A 344 23.28 -4.32 -9.35
CA THR A 344 24.16 -5.48 -9.33
C THR A 344 25.61 -4.99 -9.30
N ILE A 345 26.43 -5.66 -8.53
CA ILE A 345 27.88 -5.48 -8.51
C ILE A 345 28.48 -6.72 -9.15
N GLN A 346 29.19 -6.54 -10.25
CA GLN A 346 29.92 -7.60 -10.92
C GLN A 346 31.40 -7.32 -10.80
N ASP A 347 32.12 -8.20 -10.14
CA ASP A 347 33.58 -8.11 -9.94
C ASP A 347 34.02 -6.70 -9.47
N GLY A 348 33.39 -6.21 -8.40
CA GLY A 348 33.63 -4.89 -7.79
C GLY A 348 33.14 -3.69 -8.60
N LYS A 349 32.43 -3.88 -9.71
CA LYS A 349 31.88 -2.82 -10.54
C LYS A 349 30.37 -2.71 -10.39
N LEU A 350 29.89 -1.52 -10.00
CA LEU A 350 28.46 -1.23 -9.78
C LEU A 350 27.71 -1.01 -11.11
N TYR A 351 26.53 -1.60 -11.22
CA TYR A 351 25.56 -1.38 -12.29
C TYR A 351 24.17 -1.12 -11.75
N LEU A 352 23.46 -0.17 -12.33
CA LEU A 352 22.06 0.14 -12.01
C LEU A 352 21.15 -0.54 -13.04
N LEU A 353 20.25 -1.38 -12.55
CA LEU A 353 19.35 -2.19 -13.41
C LEU A 353 17.97 -1.57 -13.57
N GLN A 354 17.55 -0.76 -12.63
CA GLN A 354 16.26 -0.08 -12.63
C GLN A 354 16.27 1.05 -11.59
N THR A 355 15.54 2.13 -11.87
CA THR A 355 15.16 3.12 -10.89
C THR A 355 13.68 3.45 -11.03
N ARG A 356 13.03 3.80 -9.91
CA ARG A 356 11.64 4.27 -9.86
C ARG A 356 11.44 5.15 -8.63
N ALA A 357 10.37 5.95 -8.62
CA ALA A 357 9.96 6.68 -7.42
C ALA A 357 9.72 5.69 -6.26
N GLY A 358 10.39 5.90 -5.13
CA GLY A 358 10.33 4.99 -3.99
C GLY A 358 8.96 5.00 -3.31
N LYS A 359 8.37 3.81 -3.14
CA LYS A 359 7.19 3.65 -2.28
C LYS A 359 7.61 3.88 -0.84
N ARG A 360 6.78 4.62 -0.08
CA ARG A 360 7.11 5.07 1.27
C ARG A 360 5.88 5.26 2.13
N THR A 361 6.09 5.27 3.45
CA THR A 361 5.02 5.60 4.40
C THR A 361 4.64 7.08 4.31
N THR A 362 3.46 7.44 4.79
CA THR A 362 3.01 8.85 4.83
C THR A 362 3.94 9.71 5.69
N LYS A 363 4.43 9.16 6.81
CA LYS A 363 5.42 9.84 7.68
C LYS A 363 6.71 10.16 6.92
N ALA A 364 7.25 9.16 6.20
CA ALA A 364 8.45 9.35 5.38
C ALA A 364 8.19 10.34 4.23
N ALA A 365 7.02 10.29 3.57
CA ALA A 365 6.67 11.20 2.49
C ALA A 365 6.69 12.67 2.94
N ILE A 366 6.12 12.97 4.11
CA ILE A 366 6.12 14.33 4.68
C ILE A 366 7.55 14.77 5.00
N LYS A 367 8.32 13.94 5.71
CA LYS A 367 9.71 14.27 6.05
C LYS A 367 10.54 14.54 4.80
N ILE A 368 10.48 13.66 3.79
CA ILE A 368 11.22 13.80 2.53
C ILE A 368 10.81 15.09 1.81
N ALA A 369 9.51 15.41 1.76
CA ALA A 369 9.04 16.64 1.13
C ALA A 369 9.54 17.89 1.84
N VAL A 370 9.57 17.89 3.18
CA VAL A 370 10.11 19.00 4.00
C VAL A 370 11.62 19.13 3.80
N ASP A 371 12.36 18.03 3.84
CA ASP A 371 13.80 18.01 3.61
C ASP A 371 14.14 18.53 2.20
N PHE A 372 13.42 18.11 1.16
CA PHE A 372 13.66 18.55 -0.23
C PHE A 372 13.42 20.06 -0.42
N VAL A 373 12.46 20.63 0.30
CA VAL A 373 12.29 22.09 0.31
C VAL A 373 13.45 22.77 1.02
N ALA A 374 13.90 22.23 2.15
CA ALA A 374 15.04 22.78 2.89
C ALA A 374 16.36 22.66 2.11
N GLU A 375 16.53 21.59 1.33
CA GLU A 375 17.65 21.35 0.42
C GLU A 375 17.57 22.17 -0.88
N GLY A 376 16.44 22.89 -1.12
CA GLY A 376 16.23 23.70 -2.32
C GLY A 376 15.96 22.91 -3.61
N ARG A 377 15.62 21.62 -3.49
CA ARG A 377 15.34 20.73 -4.65
C ARG A 377 13.94 20.96 -5.22
N ILE A 378 12.96 21.28 -4.37
CA ILE A 378 11.57 21.54 -4.75
C ILE A 378 11.04 22.76 -4.01
N ASP A 379 9.98 23.37 -4.53
CA ASP A 379 9.26 24.43 -3.83
C ASP A 379 8.16 23.87 -2.91
N LYS A 380 7.58 24.75 -2.06
CA LYS A 380 6.53 24.38 -1.09
C LYS A 380 5.27 23.85 -1.76
N ASN A 381 4.89 24.38 -2.93
CA ASN A 381 3.70 23.94 -3.65
C ASN A 381 3.92 22.54 -4.22
N GLN A 382 5.11 22.29 -4.78
CA GLN A 382 5.50 20.95 -5.23
C GLN A 382 5.49 19.95 -4.08
N ALA A 383 5.98 20.34 -2.89
CA ALA A 383 5.95 19.50 -1.69
C ALA A 383 4.51 19.13 -1.28
N LEU A 384 3.61 20.11 -1.24
CA LEU A 384 2.20 19.91 -0.93
C LEU A 384 1.51 18.95 -1.92
N MET A 385 1.79 19.13 -3.22
CA MET A 385 1.19 18.28 -4.26
C MET A 385 1.63 16.81 -4.25
N ARG A 386 2.70 16.48 -3.52
CA ARG A 386 3.21 15.10 -3.41
C ARG A 386 2.55 14.30 -2.30
N ILE A 387 1.85 14.95 -1.39
CA ILE A 387 1.21 14.30 -0.25
C ILE A 387 -0.26 14.02 -0.57
N ASP A 388 -0.66 12.76 -0.47
CA ASP A 388 -2.08 12.39 -0.56
C ASP A 388 -2.81 12.87 0.70
N PRO A 389 -3.79 13.79 0.58
CA PRO A 389 -4.55 14.28 1.72
C PRO A 389 -5.28 13.16 2.49
N LEU A 390 -5.71 12.09 1.82
CA LEU A 390 -6.40 10.97 2.47
C LEU A 390 -5.44 10.16 3.35
N ALA A 391 -4.18 10.05 2.94
CA ALA A 391 -3.16 9.36 3.72
C ALA A 391 -2.81 10.09 5.03
N LEU A 392 -3.04 11.43 5.10
CA LEU A 392 -2.81 12.19 6.34
C LEU A 392 -3.71 11.75 7.50
N ASN A 393 -4.90 11.21 7.21
CA ASN A 393 -5.78 10.69 8.25
C ASN A 393 -5.12 9.56 9.07
N GLN A 394 -4.23 8.79 8.45
CA GLN A 394 -3.50 7.73 9.14
C GLN A 394 -2.58 8.26 10.25
N LEU A 395 -2.06 9.49 10.09
CA LEU A 395 -1.16 10.12 11.06
C LEU A 395 -1.89 10.74 12.26
N LEU A 396 -3.21 10.92 12.16
CA LEU A 396 -4.02 11.52 13.21
C LEU A 396 -4.57 10.49 14.22
N HIS A 397 -4.34 9.20 13.95
CA HIS A 397 -4.85 8.11 14.75
C HIS A 397 -3.75 7.13 15.12
N PRO A 398 -3.86 6.43 16.27
CA PRO A 398 -2.93 5.36 16.62
C PRO A 398 -2.88 4.30 15.52
N THR A 399 -1.69 3.79 15.21
CA THR A 399 -1.46 2.74 14.22
C THR A 399 -0.83 1.52 14.88
N ILE A 400 -1.00 0.34 14.26
CA ILE A 400 -0.32 -0.87 14.70
C ILE A 400 1.18 -0.73 14.41
N ASP A 401 2.02 -1.16 15.35
CA ASP A 401 3.46 -1.22 15.14
C ASP A 401 3.78 -2.15 13.95
N PRO A 402 4.37 -1.64 12.87
CA PRO A 402 4.65 -2.42 11.67
C PRO A 402 5.68 -3.55 11.89
N SER A 403 6.47 -3.48 12.96
CA SER A 403 7.43 -4.53 13.32
C SER A 403 6.76 -5.75 13.96
N PHE A 404 5.49 -5.63 14.40
CA PHE A 404 4.76 -6.70 15.05
C PHE A 404 4.06 -7.61 14.04
N GLN A 405 4.38 -8.90 14.08
CA GLN A 405 3.70 -9.92 13.27
C GLN A 405 2.34 -10.27 13.89
N ALA A 406 1.27 -9.69 13.33
CA ALA A 406 -0.08 -9.84 13.85
C ALA A 406 -0.78 -11.10 13.32
N HIS A 407 -1.47 -11.84 14.19
CA HIS A 407 -2.34 -12.93 13.78
C HIS A 407 -3.71 -12.39 13.34
N VAL A 408 -3.88 -12.13 12.06
CA VAL A 408 -5.11 -11.62 11.47
C VAL A 408 -6.15 -12.73 11.39
N LEU A 409 -7.30 -12.54 12.05
CA LEU A 409 -8.42 -13.48 12.04
C LEU A 409 -9.31 -13.31 10.81
N THR A 410 -9.59 -12.06 10.46
CA THR A 410 -10.45 -11.69 9.32
C THR A 410 -10.22 -10.23 8.93
N GLN A 411 -10.85 -9.82 7.83
CA GLN A 411 -10.83 -8.44 7.34
C GLN A 411 -12.25 -8.00 7.00
N GLY A 412 -12.58 -6.75 7.38
CA GLY A 412 -13.78 -6.03 6.99
C GLY A 412 -13.45 -4.75 6.24
N LEU A 413 -14.40 -3.84 6.17
CA LEU A 413 -14.21 -2.51 5.56
C LEU A 413 -13.54 -1.55 6.55
N PRO A 414 -12.54 -0.75 6.11
CA PRO A 414 -11.85 0.25 6.93
C PRO A 414 -12.77 1.48 7.16
N ALA A 415 -13.72 1.35 8.07
CA ALA A 415 -14.84 2.28 8.23
C ALA A 415 -14.48 3.57 8.97
N SER A 416 -13.58 3.52 9.95
CA SER A 416 -13.03 4.70 10.63
C SER A 416 -11.58 4.41 11.03
N PRO A 417 -10.61 5.30 10.71
CA PRO A 417 -9.19 5.03 10.89
C PRO A 417 -8.78 4.88 12.35
N GLY A 418 -7.61 4.27 12.56
CA GLY A 418 -6.99 4.03 13.84
C GLY A 418 -6.93 2.57 14.24
N ALA A 419 -6.02 2.24 15.15
CA ALA A 419 -5.91 0.94 15.78
C ALA A 419 -6.43 1.00 17.22
N ALA A 420 -7.20 0.01 17.63
CA ALA A 420 -7.74 -0.08 18.98
C ALA A 420 -7.67 -1.52 19.48
N SER A 421 -7.11 -1.69 20.67
CA SER A 421 -7.10 -2.97 21.39
C SER A 421 -8.02 -2.89 22.61
N GLY A 422 -8.76 -3.95 22.87
CA GLY A 422 -9.66 -4.00 24.03
C GLY A 422 -10.33 -5.36 24.21
N LYS A 423 -10.98 -5.53 25.35
CA LYS A 423 -11.80 -6.70 25.65
C LYS A 423 -13.09 -6.66 24.82
N VAL A 424 -13.48 -7.77 24.25
CA VAL A 424 -14.71 -7.86 23.45
C VAL A 424 -15.94 -7.77 24.36
N VAL A 425 -16.85 -6.89 23.99
CA VAL A 425 -18.20 -6.80 24.59
C VAL A 425 -19.26 -6.82 23.49
N PHE A 426 -20.43 -7.40 23.77
CA PHE A 426 -21.47 -7.66 22.78
C PHE A 426 -22.69 -6.72 22.92
N THR A 427 -22.72 -5.87 23.95
CA THR A 427 -23.82 -4.93 24.17
C THR A 427 -23.28 -3.54 24.52
N ALA A 428 -24.07 -2.51 24.23
CA ALA A 428 -23.71 -1.13 24.51
C ALA A 428 -23.58 -0.89 26.03
N ASP A 429 -24.50 -1.45 26.84
CA ASP A 429 -24.47 -1.35 28.32
C ASP A 429 -23.22 -2.00 28.91
N ALA A 430 -22.78 -3.15 28.36
CA ALA A 430 -21.54 -3.80 28.78
C ALA A 430 -20.32 -2.95 28.49
N ALA A 431 -20.31 -2.21 27.35
CA ALA A 431 -19.23 -1.29 27.02
C ALA A 431 -19.17 -0.11 28.01
N GLU A 432 -20.33 0.43 28.38
CA GLU A 432 -20.43 1.54 29.35
C GLU A 432 -19.98 1.10 30.75
N THR A 433 -20.42 -0.07 31.20
CA THR A 433 -20.00 -0.66 32.47
C THR A 433 -18.51 -0.87 32.53
N ALA A 434 -17.92 -1.51 31.50
CA ALA A 434 -16.49 -1.78 31.44
C ALA A 434 -15.66 -0.49 31.43
N LYS A 435 -16.12 0.55 30.75
CA LYS A 435 -15.48 1.86 30.77
C LYS A 435 -15.50 2.50 32.17
N ALA A 436 -16.61 2.37 32.90
CA ALA A 436 -16.73 2.86 34.28
C ALA A 436 -15.72 2.15 35.20
N ASP A 437 -15.42 0.87 34.92
CA ASP A 437 -14.42 0.07 35.63
C ASP A 437 -12.97 0.33 35.15
N GLY A 438 -12.80 1.25 34.17
CA GLY A 438 -11.48 1.63 33.63
C GLY A 438 -10.92 0.65 32.60
N GLU A 439 -11.74 -0.23 32.04
CA GLU A 439 -11.34 -1.22 31.03
C GLU A 439 -11.51 -0.69 29.60
N ASP A 440 -10.55 -1.01 28.76
CA ASP A 440 -10.62 -0.75 27.32
C ASP A 440 -11.38 -1.88 26.62
N VAL A 441 -12.39 -1.52 25.82
CA VAL A 441 -13.26 -2.50 25.16
C VAL A 441 -13.42 -2.26 23.67
N ILE A 442 -13.66 -3.36 22.94
CA ILE A 442 -14.12 -3.37 21.54
C ILE A 442 -15.60 -3.80 21.55
N LEU A 443 -16.47 -2.93 21.07
CA LEU A 443 -17.88 -3.24 20.91
C LEU A 443 -18.08 -4.06 19.63
N LEU A 444 -18.42 -5.34 19.78
CA LEU A 444 -18.69 -6.26 18.68
C LEU A 444 -20.20 -6.47 18.52
N ARG A 445 -20.74 -6.03 17.38
CA ARG A 445 -22.17 -6.13 17.06
C ARG A 445 -22.39 -6.77 15.69
N MET A 446 -23.59 -7.28 15.43
CA MET A 446 -23.99 -7.63 14.07
C MET A 446 -24.07 -6.35 13.21
N GLU A 447 -24.76 -5.36 13.69
CA GLU A 447 -24.86 -3.98 13.21
C GLU A 447 -25.17 -3.08 14.42
N THR A 448 -24.92 -1.78 14.32
CA THR A 448 -25.29 -0.83 15.39
C THR A 448 -26.50 -0.01 15.01
N SER A 449 -27.30 0.33 16.00
CA SER A 449 -28.46 1.23 15.92
C SER A 449 -28.21 2.53 16.70
N PRO A 450 -29.04 3.57 16.57
CA PRO A 450 -28.94 4.77 17.37
C PRO A 450 -28.98 4.52 18.90
N GLU A 451 -29.57 3.43 19.32
CA GLU A 451 -29.64 3.01 20.74
C GLU A 451 -28.26 2.56 21.27
N ASP A 452 -27.36 2.13 20.41
CA ASP A 452 -26.00 1.69 20.77
C ASP A 452 -25.01 2.86 20.99
N ILE A 453 -25.42 4.12 20.81
CA ILE A 453 -24.51 5.28 20.77
C ILE A 453 -23.68 5.43 22.05
N HIS A 454 -24.28 5.17 23.22
CA HIS A 454 -23.60 5.24 24.52
C HIS A 454 -22.48 4.21 24.63
N GLY A 455 -22.73 2.99 24.15
CA GLY A 455 -21.71 1.93 24.08
C GLY A 455 -20.61 2.22 23.06
N MET A 456 -20.96 2.80 21.92
CA MET A 456 -19.97 3.25 20.92
C MET A 456 -19.07 4.37 21.44
N TYR A 457 -19.63 5.27 22.26
CA TYR A 457 -18.87 6.32 22.94
C TYR A 457 -17.96 5.74 24.03
N ALA A 458 -18.41 4.73 24.73
CA ALA A 458 -17.66 4.04 25.78
C ALA A 458 -16.50 3.22 25.20
N ALA A 459 -16.69 2.53 24.08
CA ALA A 459 -15.71 1.65 23.47
C ALA A 459 -14.52 2.40 22.88
N LYS A 460 -13.32 1.78 22.89
CA LYS A 460 -12.15 2.24 22.15
C LYS A 460 -12.28 2.00 20.65
N GLY A 461 -13.01 0.96 20.26
CA GLY A 461 -13.27 0.64 18.86
C GLY A 461 -14.56 -0.12 18.65
N VAL A 462 -15.07 -0.07 17.42
CA VAL A 462 -16.33 -0.69 17.02
C VAL A 462 -16.07 -1.69 15.89
N LEU A 463 -16.57 -2.91 16.05
CA LEU A 463 -16.47 -3.98 15.07
C LEU A 463 -17.87 -4.49 14.73
N THR A 464 -18.24 -4.49 13.46
CA THR A 464 -19.51 -5.08 13.02
C THR A 464 -19.34 -6.14 11.96
N SER A 465 -20.16 -7.20 12.05
CA SER A 465 -20.20 -8.25 11.04
C SER A 465 -20.94 -7.82 9.77
N ARG A 466 -21.84 -6.86 9.87
CA ARG A 466 -22.60 -6.27 8.75
C ARG A 466 -22.40 -4.77 8.68
N GLY A 467 -22.78 -4.19 7.54
CA GLY A 467 -22.73 -2.75 7.30
C GLY A 467 -21.64 -2.34 6.33
N GLY A 468 -21.84 -1.20 5.69
CA GLY A 468 -20.93 -0.59 4.73
C GLY A 468 -20.24 0.65 5.29
N MET A 469 -19.49 1.37 4.44
CA MET A 469 -18.79 2.62 4.77
C MET A 469 -19.73 3.77 5.18
N THR A 470 -21.02 3.65 4.89
CA THR A 470 -22.08 4.60 5.23
C THR A 470 -23.04 4.08 6.31
N SER A 471 -22.76 2.90 6.90
CA SER A 471 -23.56 2.34 7.98
C SER A 471 -23.52 3.22 9.22
N HIS A 472 -24.50 3.07 10.12
CA HIS A 472 -24.57 3.77 11.41
C HIS A 472 -23.25 3.62 12.18
N ALA A 473 -22.72 2.38 12.29
CA ALA A 473 -21.44 2.13 12.93
C ALA A 473 -20.30 2.98 12.34
N ALA A 474 -20.20 3.03 11.02
CA ALA A 474 -19.13 3.74 10.31
C ALA A 474 -19.24 5.27 10.51
N VAL A 475 -20.44 5.82 10.38
CA VAL A 475 -20.68 7.27 10.47
C VAL A 475 -20.46 7.77 11.89
N VAL A 476 -21.05 7.08 12.88
CA VAL A 476 -20.93 7.47 14.28
C VAL A 476 -19.51 7.29 14.81
N ALA A 477 -18.85 6.15 14.51
CA ALA A 477 -17.46 5.93 14.92
C ALA A 477 -16.51 7.00 14.38
N ARG A 478 -16.68 7.41 13.11
CA ARG A 478 -15.92 8.55 12.53
C ARG A 478 -16.19 9.85 13.28
N GLY A 479 -17.45 10.13 13.58
CA GLY A 479 -17.83 11.32 14.37
C GLY A 479 -17.22 11.32 15.76
N LEU A 480 -17.05 10.17 16.37
CA LEU A 480 -16.46 9.99 17.70
C LEU A 480 -14.91 9.86 17.67
N GLY A 481 -14.28 9.82 16.50
CA GLY A 481 -12.85 9.56 16.36
C GLY A 481 -12.43 8.17 16.86
N ARG A 482 -13.32 7.17 16.77
CA ARG A 482 -13.08 5.80 17.22
C ARG A 482 -12.71 4.91 16.03
N ALA A 483 -11.76 4.00 16.23
CA ALA A 483 -11.45 2.99 15.22
C ALA A 483 -12.69 2.13 14.91
N CYS A 484 -12.97 1.90 13.62
CA CYS A 484 -14.10 1.07 13.23
C CYS A 484 -13.76 0.17 12.04
N VAL A 485 -14.10 -1.10 12.22
CA VAL A 485 -14.11 -2.09 11.13
C VAL A 485 -15.56 -2.54 10.95
N SER A 486 -16.11 -2.34 9.74
CA SER A 486 -17.50 -2.63 9.43
C SER A 486 -17.60 -3.74 8.39
N GLY A 487 -18.69 -4.53 8.43
CA GLY A 487 -18.91 -5.55 7.40
C GLY A 487 -17.91 -6.71 7.37
N ALA A 488 -17.40 -7.09 8.53
CA ALA A 488 -16.52 -8.26 8.66
C ALA A 488 -17.35 -9.56 8.59
N ASN A 489 -17.84 -9.91 7.40
CA ASN A 489 -18.86 -10.93 7.15
C ASN A 489 -18.48 -12.35 7.58
N ALA A 490 -17.20 -12.62 7.81
CA ALA A 490 -16.73 -13.90 8.35
C ALA A 490 -17.07 -14.08 9.84
N ILE A 491 -17.47 -13.01 10.54
CA ILE A 491 -17.83 -13.04 11.96
C ILE A 491 -19.29 -13.46 12.12
N ARG A 492 -19.53 -14.57 12.83
CA ARG A 492 -20.86 -15.04 13.22
C ARG A 492 -21.06 -14.80 14.72
N ILE A 493 -22.01 -13.98 15.08
CA ILE A 493 -22.28 -13.59 16.48
C ILE A 493 -23.48 -14.37 17.00
N ASP A 494 -23.29 -15.01 18.16
CA ASP A 494 -24.36 -15.54 19.00
C ASP A 494 -24.51 -14.58 20.20
N ALA A 495 -25.49 -13.70 20.09
CA ALA A 495 -25.70 -12.65 21.10
C ALA A 495 -26.20 -13.22 22.45
N GLU A 496 -26.96 -14.32 22.46
CA GLU A 496 -27.47 -14.95 23.69
C GLU A 496 -26.34 -15.59 24.49
N ARG A 497 -25.43 -16.28 23.79
CA ARG A 497 -24.28 -16.92 24.41
C ARG A 497 -23.09 -15.97 24.63
N LYS A 498 -23.17 -14.74 24.10
CA LYS A 498 -22.08 -13.74 24.13
C LYS A 498 -20.77 -14.29 23.58
N VAL A 499 -20.85 -14.94 22.41
CA VAL A 499 -19.70 -15.49 21.68
C VAL A 499 -19.77 -15.10 20.20
N ALA A 500 -18.62 -15.02 19.57
CA ALA A 500 -18.49 -14.86 18.13
C ALA A 500 -17.58 -15.94 17.54
N GLN A 501 -17.92 -16.45 16.36
CA GLN A 501 -17.11 -17.42 15.63
C GLN A 501 -16.47 -16.72 14.43
N ILE A 502 -15.15 -16.83 14.31
CA ILE A 502 -14.35 -16.31 13.18
C ILE A 502 -13.51 -17.47 12.62
N GLY A 503 -13.97 -18.06 11.50
CA GLY A 503 -13.37 -19.29 11.00
C GLY A 503 -13.46 -20.42 12.02
N THR A 504 -12.33 -20.95 12.46
CA THR A 504 -12.24 -21.97 13.52
C THR A 504 -12.08 -21.40 14.94
N GLN A 505 -11.88 -20.07 15.04
CA GLN A 505 -11.62 -19.41 16.33
C GLN A 505 -12.95 -18.97 16.98
N GLU A 506 -13.17 -19.35 18.24
CA GLU A 506 -14.26 -18.83 19.08
C GLU A 506 -13.74 -17.65 19.91
N ILE A 507 -14.47 -16.54 19.92
CA ILE A 507 -14.18 -15.32 20.67
C ILE A 507 -15.30 -15.12 21.69
N LYS A 508 -14.95 -15.00 22.96
CA LYS A 508 -15.88 -14.81 24.09
C LYS A 508 -15.85 -13.38 24.61
N ALA A 509 -16.87 -13.00 25.33
CA ALA A 509 -16.85 -11.75 26.08
C ALA A 509 -15.63 -11.71 27.03
N GLY A 510 -14.88 -10.62 26.99
CA GLY A 510 -13.65 -10.44 27.75
C GLY A 510 -12.36 -10.87 27.03
N ASP A 511 -12.45 -11.59 25.92
CA ASP A 511 -11.26 -11.90 25.11
C ASP A 511 -10.68 -10.62 24.48
N MET A 512 -9.35 -10.56 24.37
CA MET A 512 -8.67 -9.42 23.78
C MET A 512 -8.70 -9.50 22.27
N LEU A 513 -9.16 -8.42 21.62
CA LEU A 513 -9.04 -8.19 20.19
C LEU A 513 -8.40 -6.84 19.91
N THR A 514 -7.72 -6.77 18.77
CA THR A 514 -7.29 -5.51 18.17
C THR A 514 -7.96 -5.35 16.81
N ILE A 515 -8.50 -4.17 16.56
CA ILE A 515 -9.02 -3.79 15.24
C ILE A 515 -8.16 -2.68 14.64
N ASP A 516 -7.91 -2.77 13.34
CA ASP A 516 -7.23 -1.75 12.55
C ASP A 516 -8.24 -1.13 11.59
N GLY A 517 -8.83 -0.04 11.99
CA GLY A 517 -9.83 0.67 11.21
C GLY A 517 -9.27 1.36 9.97
N SER A 518 -7.93 1.45 9.81
CA SER A 518 -7.27 1.97 8.62
C SER A 518 -7.15 0.94 7.51
N THR A 519 -7.00 -0.35 7.86
CA THR A 519 -6.83 -1.45 6.90
C THR A 519 -8.00 -2.44 6.90
N GLY A 520 -8.90 -2.36 7.88
CA GLY A 520 -10.02 -3.28 8.07
C GLY A 520 -9.64 -4.61 8.75
N ARG A 521 -8.42 -4.77 9.27
CA ARG A 521 -7.97 -6.02 9.89
C ARG A 521 -8.55 -6.21 11.29
N VAL A 522 -8.91 -7.45 11.61
CA VAL A 522 -9.30 -7.93 12.93
C VAL A 522 -8.25 -8.93 13.42
N ILE A 523 -7.64 -8.67 14.56
CA ILE A 523 -6.44 -9.35 15.03
C ILE A 523 -6.69 -9.93 16.42
N LEU A 524 -6.21 -11.16 16.65
CA LEU A 524 -6.32 -11.82 17.95
C LEU A 524 -5.33 -11.20 18.95
N GLY A 525 -5.83 -10.92 20.14
CA GLY A 525 -5.00 -10.39 21.24
C GLY A 525 -4.80 -8.88 21.20
N ALA A 526 -4.05 -8.37 22.18
CA ALA A 526 -3.58 -7.00 22.22
C ALA A 526 -2.30 -6.86 21.39
N VAL A 527 -2.30 -5.86 20.50
CA VAL A 527 -1.16 -5.57 19.62
C VAL A 527 -0.58 -4.21 20.02
N PRO A 528 0.75 -4.06 20.05
CA PRO A 528 1.38 -2.77 20.27
C PRO A 528 0.91 -1.74 19.25
N THR A 529 0.51 -0.56 19.74
CA THR A 529 0.11 0.57 18.90
C THR A 529 1.08 1.72 19.09
N ILE A 530 1.33 2.45 18.00
CA ILE A 530 2.10 3.69 18.00
C ILE A 530 1.08 4.84 18.05
N GLU A 531 1.19 5.68 19.08
CA GLU A 531 0.35 6.87 19.21
C GLU A 531 0.57 7.84 18.04
N ALA A 532 -0.46 8.59 17.70
CA ALA A 532 -0.39 9.63 16.68
C ALA A 532 0.55 10.76 17.11
N GLU A 533 1.80 10.72 16.68
CA GLU A 533 2.72 11.83 16.83
C GLU A 533 2.65 12.75 15.61
N LEU A 534 2.07 13.93 15.79
CA LEU A 534 2.18 15.02 14.82
C LEU A 534 3.60 15.57 14.88
N SER A 535 4.48 15.10 13.99
CA SER A 535 5.88 15.52 13.91
C SER A 535 6.02 17.02 13.61
N GLY A 536 7.19 17.60 13.90
CA GLY A 536 7.53 18.97 13.50
C GLY A 536 7.40 19.18 11.98
N ASP A 537 7.69 18.14 11.19
CA ASP A 537 7.57 18.16 9.72
C ASP A 537 6.09 18.22 9.28
N PHE A 538 5.20 17.52 9.97
CA PHE A 538 3.75 17.64 9.73
C PHE A 538 3.27 19.06 9.99
N ASN A 539 3.68 19.69 11.10
CA ASN A 539 3.31 21.07 11.41
C ASN A 539 3.88 22.06 10.38
N THR A 540 5.09 21.82 9.90
CA THR A 540 5.72 22.61 8.83
C THR A 540 4.92 22.51 7.53
N MET A 541 4.53 21.30 7.15
CA MET A 541 3.71 21.03 5.97
C MET A 541 2.32 21.70 6.08
N MET A 542 1.67 21.60 7.24
CA MET A 542 0.38 22.23 7.49
C MET A 542 0.48 23.76 7.43
N GLY A 543 1.58 24.36 7.95
CA GLY A 543 1.84 25.78 7.81
C GLY A 543 1.99 26.25 6.36
N TRP A 544 2.57 25.42 5.49
CA TRP A 544 2.61 25.71 4.04
C TRP A 544 1.22 25.58 3.39
N ALA A 545 0.44 24.57 3.78
CA ALA A 545 -0.92 24.38 3.30
C ALA A 545 -1.82 25.57 3.69
N ASP A 546 -1.72 26.05 4.93
CA ASP A 546 -2.44 27.22 5.42
C ASP A 546 -2.07 28.50 4.65
N GLY A 547 -0.79 28.65 4.26
CA GLY A 547 -0.35 29.76 3.44
C GLY A 547 -0.82 29.70 1.98
N ALA A 548 -1.09 28.50 1.44
CA ALA A 548 -1.51 28.27 0.06
C ALA A 548 -3.04 28.27 -0.11
N ARG A 549 -3.80 27.84 0.89
CA ARG A 549 -5.26 27.74 0.81
C ARG A 549 -5.93 29.11 0.73
N ARG A 550 -7.04 29.17 -0.01
CA ARG A 550 -7.88 30.37 -0.13
C ARG A 550 -9.12 30.30 0.75
N LEU A 551 -9.62 29.10 1.03
CA LEU A 551 -10.83 28.88 1.80
C LEU A 551 -10.46 28.64 3.26
N GLY A 552 -11.27 29.23 4.18
CA GLY A 552 -11.23 28.91 5.58
C GLY A 552 -11.87 27.55 5.85
N VAL A 553 -11.35 26.81 6.83
CA VAL A 553 -11.88 25.52 7.28
C VAL A 553 -12.56 25.71 8.62
N ARG A 554 -13.86 25.46 8.70
CA ARG A 554 -14.63 25.55 9.94
C ARG A 554 -15.11 24.16 10.35
N ALA A 555 -14.93 23.83 11.63
CA ALA A 555 -15.33 22.56 12.19
C ALA A 555 -16.77 22.57 12.72
N ASN A 556 -17.37 21.39 12.86
CA ASN A 556 -18.55 21.21 13.68
C ASN A 556 -18.10 21.00 15.14
N ALA A 557 -18.65 21.77 16.06
CA ALA A 557 -18.37 21.66 17.49
C ALA A 557 -19.57 22.15 18.30
N GLU A 558 -19.96 21.41 19.31
CA GLU A 558 -21.09 21.69 20.19
C GLU A 558 -20.63 21.91 21.65
N SER A 559 -19.47 21.39 22.01
CA SER A 559 -18.88 21.53 23.35
C SER A 559 -17.63 22.39 23.35
N VAL A 560 -17.21 22.81 24.54
CA VAL A 560 -15.95 23.55 24.76
C VAL A 560 -14.73 22.67 24.37
N ASP A 561 -14.81 21.38 24.64
CA ASP A 561 -13.73 20.45 24.36
C ASP A 561 -13.60 20.18 22.86
N ASP A 562 -14.73 20.04 22.13
CA ASP A 562 -14.74 19.98 20.68
C ASP A 562 -14.12 21.24 20.06
N ALA A 563 -14.49 22.41 20.57
CA ALA A 563 -13.97 23.69 20.11
C ALA A 563 -12.45 23.81 20.31
N LYS A 564 -11.94 23.40 21.47
CA LYS A 564 -10.49 23.37 21.75
C LYS A 564 -9.76 22.40 20.84
N GLN A 565 -10.34 21.23 20.59
CA GLN A 565 -9.77 20.24 19.69
C GLN A 565 -9.76 20.75 18.24
N ALA A 566 -10.83 21.42 17.81
CA ALA A 566 -10.90 22.04 16.49
C ALA A 566 -9.79 23.10 16.29
N ILE A 567 -9.56 23.96 17.27
CA ILE A 567 -8.46 24.95 17.23
C ILE A 567 -7.10 24.25 17.16
N LYS A 568 -6.89 23.23 18.01
CA LYS A 568 -5.64 22.46 18.00
C LYS A 568 -5.33 21.83 16.63
N LEU A 569 -6.36 21.46 15.88
CA LEU A 569 -6.26 20.92 14.53
C LEU A 569 -6.27 22.01 13.43
N GLY A 570 -6.28 23.31 13.80
CA GLY A 570 -6.13 24.41 12.84
C GLY A 570 -7.43 24.89 12.20
N ALA A 571 -8.60 24.67 12.84
CA ALA A 571 -9.86 25.23 12.34
C ALA A 571 -9.92 26.74 12.49
N ASP A 572 -10.45 27.42 11.44
CA ASP A 572 -10.64 28.90 11.41
C ASP A 572 -11.94 29.34 12.10
N GLY A 573 -12.67 28.43 12.72
CA GLY A 573 -13.91 28.73 13.44
C GLY A 573 -14.84 27.52 13.51
N ILE A 574 -16.05 27.74 14.03
CA ILE A 574 -17.12 26.74 14.04
C ILE A 574 -18.06 27.01 12.86
N GLY A 575 -18.21 26.02 11.98
CA GLY A 575 -19.10 26.05 10.82
C GLY A 575 -20.54 25.70 11.18
N LEU A 576 -20.71 24.87 12.19
CA LEU A 576 -22.03 24.52 12.73
C LEU A 576 -21.92 24.11 14.20
N CYS A 577 -22.61 24.84 15.05
CA CYS A 577 -22.96 24.46 16.43
C CYS A 577 -24.43 24.12 16.49
N ARG A 578 -24.77 22.89 16.82
CA ARG A 578 -26.12 22.36 16.88
C ARG A 578 -26.63 22.50 18.33
N THR A 579 -27.49 23.50 18.59
CA THR A 579 -27.97 23.74 19.95
C THR A 579 -28.83 22.63 20.52
N GLU A 580 -29.44 21.82 19.64
CA GLU A 580 -30.23 20.65 20.07
C GLU A 580 -29.41 19.64 20.86
N HIS A 581 -28.11 19.46 20.54
CA HIS A 581 -27.24 18.55 21.29
C HIS A 581 -27.03 19.00 22.73
N MET A 582 -27.04 20.32 22.98
CA MET A 582 -26.98 20.86 24.34
C MET A 582 -28.25 20.55 25.14
N PHE A 583 -29.40 20.34 24.47
CA PHE A 583 -30.68 20.06 25.10
C PHE A 583 -30.91 18.58 25.44
N PHE A 584 -30.16 17.67 24.82
CA PHE A 584 -30.28 16.25 25.12
C PHE A 584 -29.58 15.82 26.42
N GLU A 585 -28.84 16.72 27.07
CA GLU A 585 -28.25 16.40 28.37
C GLU A 585 -29.33 15.99 29.39
N PRO A 586 -29.08 14.95 30.22
CA PRO A 586 -30.07 14.43 31.19
C PRO A 586 -30.65 15.50 32.11
N THR A 587 -29.85 16.49 32.47
CA THR A 587 -30.25 17.61 33.36
C THR A 587 -31.16 18.62 32.67
N ARG A 588 -31.24 18.64 31.35
CA ARG A 588 -31.93 19.66 30.54
C ARG A 588 -33.10 19.12 29.76
N ILE A 589 -33.04 17.86 29.31
CA ILE A 589 -34.10 17.28 28.49
C ILE A 589 -35.49 17.35 29.14
N GLY A 590 -35.56 17.22 30.45
CA GLY A 590 -36.80 17.36 31.19
C GLY A 590 -37.44 18.76 31.07
N LEU A 591 -36.60 19.82 31.11
CA LEU A 591 -37.08 21.21 30.91
C LEU A 591 -37.55 21.41 29.45
N VAL A 592 -36.83 20.88 28.48
CA VAL A 592 -37.22 20.99 27.07
C VAL A 592 -38.53 20.27 26.80
N ARG A 593 -38.75 19.09 27.34
CA ARG A 593 -39.99 18.33 27.23
C ARG A 593 -41.16 19.11 27.88
N ARG A 594 -40.95 19.69 29.07
CA ARG A 594 -41.93 20.57 29.74
C ARG A 594 -42.24 21.79 28.87
N MET A 595 -41.27 22.42 28.25
CA MET A 595 -41.43 23.57 27.35
C MET A 595 -42.30 23.22 26.13
N ILE A 596 -41.98 22.09 25.46
CA ILE A 596 -42.72 21.63 24.26
C ILE A 596 -44.18 21.33 24.61
N LEU A 597 -44.43 20.66 25.72
CA LEU A 597 -45.74 20.18 26.14
C LEU A 597 -46.54 21.23 26.94
N ALA A 598 -45.98 22.42 27.20
CA ALA A 598 -46.65 23.49 27.99
C ALA A 598 -48.00 23.86 27.41
N LYS A 599 -49.06 23.85 28.27
CA LYS A 599 -50.47 24.14 27.90
C LYS A 599 -50.72 25.63 27.61
N THR A 600 -49.96 26.52 28.24
CA THR A 600 -50.14 27.97 28.10
C THR A 600 -48.85 28.70 27.77
N LYS A 601 -48.95 29.86 27.11
CA LYS A 601 -47.81 30.73 26.83
C LYS A 601 -47.08 31.15 28.11
N ALA A 602 -47.80 31.43 29.19
CA ALA A 602 -47.20 31.81 30.46
C ALA A 602 -46.40 30.71 31.12
N THR A 603 -46.87 29.46 31.07
CA THR A 603 -46.12 28.29 31.55
C THR A 603 -44.86 28.08 30.71
N ARG A 604 -44.98 28.16 29.39
CA ARG A 604 -43.83 28.03 28.48
C ARG A 604 -42.78 29.11 28.76
N GLN A 605 -43.23 30.36 28.98
CA GLN A 605 -42.31 31.46 29.26
C GLN A 605 -41.51 31.23 30.57
N ARG A 606 -42.14 30.73 31.62
CA ARG A 606 -41.44 30.40 32.87
C ARG A 606 -40.33 29.35 32.63
N ILE A 607 -40.63 28.32 31.86
CA ILE A 607 -39.66 27.26 31.57
C ILE A 607 -38.50 27.81 30.68
N LEU A 608 -38.79 28.68 29.73
CA LEU A 608 -37.78 29.37 28.95
C LEU A 608 -36.89 30.25 29.83
N ASP A 609 -37.45 30.88 30.87
CA ASP A 609 -36.66 31.67 31.80
C ASP A 609 -35.76 30.80 32.70
N GLU A 610 -36.10 29.51 32.94
CA GLU A 610 -35.26 28.52 33.59
C GLU A 610 -34.14 28.01 32.64
N LEU A 611 -34.42 27.82 31.33
CA LEU A 611 -33.47 27.36 30.34
C LEU A 611 -32.44 28.45 29.94
N ARG A 612 -32.84 29.73 29.92
CA ARG A 612 -32.02 30.85 29.46
C ARG A 612 -30.65 30.93 30.13
N PRO A 613 -30.50 30.86 31.46
CA PRO A 613 -29.19 30.95 32.10
C PRO A 613 -28.28 29.77 31.74
N LEU A 614 -28.84 28.58 31.54
CA LEU A 614 -28.05 27.38 31.14
C LEU A 614 -27.47 27.55 29.74
N GLN A 615 -28.31 27.93 28.79
CA GLN A 615 -27.81 28.12 27.40
C GLN A 615 -26.91 29.34 27.26
N THR A 616 -27.15 30.39 28.09
CA THR A 616 -26.23 31.53 28.13
C THR A 616 -24.84 31.13 28.60
N ALA A 617 -24.76 30.27 29.61
CA ALA A 617 -23.47 29.75 30.12
C ALA A 617 -22.74 28.92 29.07
N ASP A 618 -23.46 28.07 28.28
CA ASP A 618 -22.89 27.29 27.20
C ASP A 618 -22.26 28.18 26.13
N PHE A 619 -23.00 29.17 25.66
CA PHE A 619 -22.49 30.10 24.64
C PHE A 619 -21.33 30.94 25.16
N LEU A 620 -21.38 31.41 26.42
CA LEU A 620 -20.24 32.12 27.00
C LEU A 620 -19.00 31.25 27.06
N SER A 621 -19.16 29.99 27.44
CA SER A 621 -18.05 29.03 27.48
C SER A 621 -17.50 28.73 26.08
N LEU A 622 -18.39 28.53 25.09
CA LEU A 622 -18.02 28.26 23.71
C LEU A 622 -17.29 29.47 23.07
N PHE A 623 -17.83 30.69 23.28
CA PHE A 623 -17.18 31.93 22.80
C PHE A 623 -15.83 32.17 23.46
N GLY A 624 -15.76 31.85 24.78
CA GLY A 624 -14.49 31.94 25.52
C GLY A 624 -13.42 30.95 25.03
N ALA A 625 -13.83 29.80 24.52
CA ALA A 625 -12.93 28.82 23.94
C ALA A 625 -12.38 29.22 22.55
N MET A 626 -13.08 30.10 21.82
CA MET A 626 -12.75 30.49 20.43
C MET A 626 -12.64 32.04 20.27
N PRO A 627 -11.75 32.69 20.99
CA PRO A 627 -11.66 34.16 20.96
C PRO A 627 -11.26 34.66 19.59
N GLY A 628 -12.08 35.57 19.03
CA GLY A 628 -11.79 36.20 17.72
C GLY A 628 -12.09 35.33 16.48
N LEU A 629 -12.56 34.09 16.68
CA LEU A 629 -12.94 33.19 15.59
C LEU A 629 -14.47 33.17 15.39
N PRO A 630 -14.95 33.03 14.13
CA PRO A 630 -16.36 32.99 13.85
C PRO A 630 -17.00 31.67 14.30
N ILE A 631 -18.22 31.78 14.88
CA ILE A 631 -19.04 30.64 15.29
C ILE A 631 -20.40 30.76 14.63
N THR A 632 -20.79 29.75 13.83
CA THR A 632 -22.14 29.67 13.26
C THR A 632 -23.00 28.78 14.14
N ILE A 633 -24.06 29.32 14.66
CA ILE A 633 -24.97 28.63 15.57
C ILE A 633 -26.30 28.34 14.86
N ARG A 634 -26.72 27.09 14.85
CA ARG A 634 -28.06 26.69 14.46
C ARG A 634 -28.96 26.79 15.68
N LEU A 635 -29.98 27.61 15.61
CA LEU A 635 -30.84 27.89 16.80
C LEU A 635 -31.66 26.67 17.21
N LEU A 636 -32.33 26.02 16.26
CA LEU A 636 -33.08 24.78 16.45
C LEU A 636 -33.46 24.23 15.07
N ASP A 637 -33.23 22.96 14.81
CA ASP A 637 -33.59 22.33 13.53
C ASP A 637 -34.48 21.10 13.70
N PRO A 638 -34.23 20.16 14.64
CA PRO A 638 -35.03 18.95 14.75
C PRO A 638 -36.49 19.22 15.02
N PRO A 639 -37.42 18.41 14.50
CA PRO A 639 -38.82 18.47 14.86
C PRO A 639 -39.00 18.16 16.35
N LEU A 640 -40.07 18.76 16.94
CA LEU A 640 -40.28 18.71 18.38
C LEU A 640 -40.43 17.31 18.96
N HIS A 641 -40.93 16.35 18.17
CA HIS A 641 -41.08 14.97 18.61
C HIS A 641 -39.74 14.25 18.89
N GLU A 642 -38.62 14.68 18.30
CA GLU A 642 -37.32 14.10 18.60
C GLU A 642 -36.84 14.32 20.04
N PHE A 643 -37.33 15.35 20.70
CA PHE A 643 -37.05 15.61 22.12
C PHE A 643 -37.98 14.82 23.07
N LEU A 644 -39.05 14.23 22.56
CA LEU A 644 -40.08 13.58 23.33
C LEU A 644 -39.86 12.04 23.32
N PRO A 645 -40.33 11.34 24.38
CA PRO A 645 -40.34 9.88 24.35
C PRO A 645 -41.28 9.38 23.25
N GLN A 646 -41.10 8.15 22.80
CA GLN A 646 -41.98 7.53 21.83
C GLN A 646 -43.40 7.36 22.43
N PRO A 647 -44.47 7.45 21.62
CA PRO A 647 -45.84 7.34 22.12
C PRO A 647 -46.14 6.02 22.84
N TYR A 648 -45.34 4.98 22.59
CA TYR A 648 -45.54 3.64 23.17
C TYR A 648 -44.63 3.34 24.38
N ASP A 649 -43.72 4.25 24.73
CA ASP A 649 -42.88 4.13 25.91
C ASP A 649 -43.68 4.21 27.21
N ASP A 650 -43.08 3.83 28.32
CA ASP A 650 -43.62 4.14 29.63
C ASP A 650 -43.44 5.64 29.93
N ILE A 651 -44.52 6.34 29.96
CA ILE A 651 -44.57 7.81 30.16
C ILE A 651 -45.16 8.21 31.51
N SER A 652 -45.30 7.25 32.44
CA SER A 652 -45.97 7.48 33.73
C SER A 652 -45.24 8.54 34.56
N ASP A 653 -43.93 8.44 34.70
CA ASP A 653 -43.10 9.40 35.44
C ASP A 653 -43.11 10.79 34.77
N LEU A 654 -43.11 10.83 33.44
CA LEU A 654 -43.19 12.09 32.70
C LEU A 654 -44.56 12.74 32.86
N ALA A 655 -45.63 11.95 32.85
CA ALA A 655 -46.99 12.43 33.07
C ALA A 655 -47.16 13.03 34.48
N GLU A 656 -46.64 12.37 35.51
CA GLU A 656 -46.61 12.89 36.89
C GLU A 656 -45.82 14.21 36.98
N THR A 657 -44.57 14.21 36.42
CA THR A 657 -43.73 15.43 36.43
C THR A 657 -44.33 16.61 35.71
N LEU A 658 -45.13 16.36 34.65
CA LEU A 658 -45.77 17.39 33.84
C LEU A 658 -47.19 17.74 34.25
N GLU A 659 -47.72 17.09 35.30
CA GLU A 659 -49.10 17.23 35.75
C GLU A 659 -50.15 16.96 34.65
N PHE A 660 -49.89 15.88 33.87
CA PHE A 660 -50.80 15.39 32.84
C PHE A 660 -51.40 14.05 33.23
N GLU A 661 -52.62 13.81 32.81
CA GLU A 661 -53.14 12.45 32.75
C GLU A 661 -52.37 11.66 31.66
N VAL A 662 -52.00 10.43 31.94
CA VAL A 662 -51.21 9.58 31.03
C VAL A 662 -51.85 9.48 29.63
N VAL A 663 -53.19 9.37 29.58
CA VAL A 663 -53.93 9.29 28.32
C VAL A 663 -53.85 10.61 27.53
N GLU A 664 -53.94 11.76 28.20
CA GLU A 664 -53.82 13.09 27.58
C GLU A 664 -52.40 13.28 27.04
N LEU A 665 -51.38 12.93 27.82
CA LEU A 665 -49.99 13.02 27.40
C LEU A 665 -49.74 12.16 26.17
N ARG A 666 -50.16 10.89 26.18
CA ARG A 666 -50.00 9.96 25.03
C ARG A 666 -50.67 10.50 23.78
N SER A 667 -51.87 11.06 23.89
CA SER A 667 -52.58 11.68 22.76
C SER A 667 -51.76 12.84 22.15
N ARG A 668 -51.13 13.67 23.00
CA ARG A 668 -50.27 14.78 22.54
C ARG A 668 -48.99 14.31 21.87
N LEU A 669 -48.35 13.25 22.40
CA LEU A 669 -47.17 12.65 21.80
C LEU A 669 -47.50 12.12 20.41
N ILE A 670 -48.64 11.41 20.26
CA ILE A 670 -49.10 10.94 18.95
C ILE A 670 -49.36 12.10 17.97
N ALA A 671 -49.99 13.18 18.46
CA ALA A 671 -50.30 14.36 17.64
C ALA A 671 -49.03 15.13 17.16
N LEU A 672 -47.93 15.03 17.89
CA LEU A 672 -46.63 15.66 17.53
C LEU A 672 -45.73 14.74 16.75
N HIS A 673 -46.02 13.43 16.76
CA HIS A 673 -45.19 12.45 16.06
C HIS A 673 -45.38 12.56 14.54
N GLU A 674 -44.29 12.56 13.83
CA GLU A 674 -44.25 12.55 12.35
C GLU A 674 -43.28 11.48 11.86
N ALA A 675 -43.74 10.62 10.99
CA ALA A 675 -42.91 9.55 10.41
C ALA A 675 -41.82 10.10 9.49
N ASN A 676 -42.08 11.25 8.84
CA ASN A 676 -41.06 11.93 8.03
C ASN A 676 -40.54 13.17 8.81
N PRO A 677 -39.27 13.13 9.30
CA PRO A 677 -38.69 14.25 10.06
C PRO A 677 -38.71 15.58 9.31
N MET A 678 -38.72 15.56 7.99
CA MET A 678 -38.75 16.79 7.17
C MET A 678 -40.08 17.52 7.23
N LEU A 679 -41.17 16.82 7.63
CA LEU A 679 -42.51 17.36 7.74
C LEU A 679 -42.90 17.65 9.21
N GLY A 680 -42.05 17.27 10.16
CA GLY A 680 -42.31 17.42 11.59
C GLY A 680 -42.46 18.88 12.02
N HIS A 681 -43.30 19.11 13.03
CA HIS A 681 -43.47 20.42 13.61
C HIS A 681 -42.23 20.87 14.38
N ARG A 682 -41.74 22.08 14.03
CA ARG A 682 -40.53 22.68 14.62
C ARG A 682 -40.89 23.85 15.55
#